data_995b6b7bb5c2cdd77bbeb916d1b57c38
#
_entry.id   995b6b7bb5c2cdd77bbeb916d1b57c38
#
_cell.length_a   1.000
_cell.length_b   1.000
_cell.length_c   1.000
_cell.angle_alpha   90.00
_cell.angle_beta   90.00
_cell.angle_gamma   90.00
#
_symmetry.space_group_name_H-M   'P 1'
#
loop_
_entity.id
_entity.type
_entity.pdbx_description
1 polymer ?
#
loop_
_entity_poly.entity_id
_entity_poly.type
_entity_poly.pdbx_seq_one_letter_code
_entity_poly.pdbx_strand_id
1 'polypeptide(L)'
;MDEKENLDEKEVAPFIENSDEEKSSELKFGWGKFRPKCLQIFNGPKCFLFILIFYTISQALVVLGLTTLTLPSIEKRFSLTSKELGVIMASNDVTALIVVIFIGFYGDYGNKIRWIGGGGILLSISTLLYVLPHFMIGAYQPSLTGPRGPSCFSGNITQSLGQGKCSLESDSRWYYMAIFVLSQLIMGAGTSPFYSLVPAYLDENVHPKHMPLYLGAWTFATFLGPGLGMIIGGKFLSIYVDLEQPEGVNLTSRDPRWIGAWWLGFVIFGIVIFVFSLLILGFPRELPGAKKKREEHIKKGNIRRTKIDRKPSLRIIIPELKDLLTNWTFLFNTLGLTATLLYVGALMPFIPKILMLKFGLLPEQIGYILGSLMTPSMAVGITIGTLVLKRFSLKDVCKKSALFIFILRTLGFISPLSFLITGCNNINLAGVTTPYREINTEHIRQPISSSKLSLTATCNMNCKCSRSRFSPICGSDNITYFDMCHAGCKIRFPNMTFANCSCIRGSQSSKLGTARFGICDNDCKNFIFFVLLLGLNIAIQFVKMVPDKTVTLRCVPDNKRAFANGIQYVFMKTLGLLPGPILFGHVVDSYCTVWQDTCGVKGRCFDYNIDYLSYAVCVLGVILTFLSALFYFLSWYFYKPEESDCENVIKDPEAFQNGKETKL
;
A
#
# COMPACT_ATOMS: atom_id res chain seq x y z
N MET A 1 -35.50 74.06 -21.48
CA MET A 1 -35.36 73.85 -20.05
C MET A 1 -34.71 72.51 -19.85
N ASP A 2 -33.38 72.52 -19.96
CA ASP A 2 -32.53 71.35 -19.84
C ASP A 2 -31.76 71.45 -18.52
N GLU A 3 -32.06 70.58 -17.60
CA GLU A 3 -31.27 70.42 -16.41
C GLU A 3 -30.55 69.06 -16.53
N LYS A 4 -29.29 69.08 -16.96
CA LYS A 4 -28.36 67.94 -16.94
C LYS A 4 -27.81 67.83 -15.50
N GLU A 5 -28.21 66.81 -14.79
CA GLU A 5 -27.59 66.33 -13.55
C GLU A 5 -26.17 65.80 -13.86
N ASN A 6 -25.16 66.58 -13.48
CA ASN A 6 -23.79 66.11 -13.32
C ASN A 6 -23.69 65.27 -12.07
N LEU A 7 -23.83 63.96 -12.16
CA LEU A 7 -23.49 63.03 -11.11
C LEU A 7 -21.99 62.76 -11.10
N ASP A 8 -21.38 63.04 -10.00
CA ASP A 8 -19.96 63.05 -9.69
C ASP A 8 -19.20 61.82 -10.17
N GLU A 9 -18.31 62.01 -11.14
CA GLU A 9 -17.28 61.08 -11.60
C GLU A 9 -16.18 60.81 -10.55
N LYS A 10 -16.21 61.48 -9.40
CA LYS A 10 -15.12 61.40 -8.37
C LYS A 10 -15.30 60.34 -7.28
N GLU A 11 -16.48 59.74 -7.11
CA GLU A 11 -16.68 58.71 -6.08
C GLU A 11 -16.58 57.28 -6.59
N VAL A 12 -16.54 57.03 -7.91
CA VAL A 12 -16.46 55.68 -8.50
C VAL A 12 -15.02 55.19 -8.66
N ALA A 13 -14.05 56.10 -8.74
CA ALA A 13 -12.64 55.77 -8.96
C ALA A 13 -11.97 54.93 -7.85
N PRO A 14 -12.20 55.18 -6.53
CA PRO A 14 -11.55 54.41 -5.49
C PRO A 14 -12.13 52.99 -5.31
N PHE A 15 -13.37 52.72 -5.75
CA PHE A 15 -13.97 51.38 -5.67
C PHE A 15 -13.49 50.47 -6.77
N ILE A 16 -13.17 50.98 -7.96
CA ILE A 16 -12.63 50.15 -9.08
C ILE A 16 -11.15 49.85 -8.86
N GLU A 17 -10.38 50.82 -8.36
CA GLU A 17 -8.95 50.67 -8.07
C GLU A 17 -8.68 49.64 -6.94
N ASN A 18 -9.46 49.67 -5.87
CA ASN A 18 -9.40 48.70 -4.81
C ASN A 18 -9.77 47.26 -5.27
N SER A 19 -10.76 47.14 -6.18
CA SER A 19 -11.15 45.83 -6.71
C SER A 19 -10.09 45.20 -7.62
N ASP A 20 -9.33 45.99 -8.34
CA ASP A 20 -8.26 45.54 -9.24
C ASP A 20 -6.95 45.28 -8.51
N GLU A 21 -6.63 46.03 -7.45
CA GLU A 21 -5.53 45.73 -6.54
C GLU A 21 -5.79 44.45 -5.72
N GLU A 22 -6.99 44.23 -5.24
CA GLU A 22 -7.39 43.03 -4.51
C GLU A 22 -7.32 41.79 -5.43
N LYS A 23 -7.84 41.88 -6.66
CA LYS A 23 -7.69 40.84 -7.68
C LYS A 23 -6.24 40.59 -8.09
N SER A 24 -5.42 41.65 -8.23
CA SER A 24 -3.99 41.48 -8.54
C SER A 24 -3.20 40.88 -7.39
N SER A 25 -3.61 41.11 -6.15
CA SER A 25 -2.99 40.52 -4.97
C SER A 25 -3.29 39.04 -4.83
N GLU A 26 -4.47 38.58 -5.24
CA GLU A 26 -4.84 37.15 -5.22
C GLU A 26 -4.02 36.27 -6.18
N LEU A 27 -3.39 36.86 -7.20
CA LEU A 27 -2.54 36.15 -8.16
C LEU A 27 -1.07 36.05 -7.71
N LYS A 28 -0.70 36.57 -6.54
CA LYS A 28 0.68 36.55 -6.04
C LYS A 28 0.94 35.31 -5.16
N PHE A 29 2.13 34.73 -5.30
CA PHE A 29 2.59 33.65 -4.41
C PHE A 29 2.83 34.19 -3.00
N GLY A 30 2.36 33.46 -1.97
CA GLY A 30 2.56 33.81 -0.57
C GLY A 30 1.42 33.35 0.35
N TRP A 31 1.58 33.58 1.64
CA TRP A 31 0.64 33.14 2.68
C TRP A 31 -0.08 34.36 3.32
N GLY A 32 -1.35 34.43 3.12
CA GLY A 32 -2.17 35.53 3.67
C GLY A 32 -1.69 36.89 3.19
N LYS A 33 -1.24 37.75 4.14
CA LYS A 33 -0.68 39.09 3.85
C LYS A 33 0.81 39.07 3.47
N PHE A 34 1.52 37.96 3.76
CA PHE A 34 2.96 37.83 3.49
C PHE A 34 3.20 37.40 2.05
N ARG A 35 3.46 38.37 1.16
CA ARG A 35 3.67 38.15 -0.30
C ARG A 35 4.85 38.99 -0.83
N PRO A 36 6.09 38.73 -0.37
CA PRO A 36 7.24 39.54 -0.75
C PRO A 36 7.59 39.36 -2.24
N LYS A 37 8.15 40.42 -2.83
CA LYS A 37 8.50 40.43 -4.27
C LYS A 37 9.51 39.34 -4.66
N CYS A 38 10.44 38.98 -3.78
CA CYS A 38 11.43 37.94 -4.05
C CYS A 38 10.80 36.55 -4.25
N LEU A 39 9.69 36.23 -3.59
CA LEU A 39 9.02 34.96 -3.73
C LEU A 39 8.20 34.82 -5.02
N GLN A 40 7.95 35.94 -5.76
CA GLN A 40 7.18 35.88 -6.99
C GLN A 40 7.92 35.17 -8.14
N ILE A 41 9.22 34.94 -8.04
CA ILE A 41 10.00 34.09 -8.94
C ILE A 41 9.45 32.65 -8.96
N PHE A 42 8.94 32.19 -7.82
CA PHE A 42 8.33 30.84 -7.70
C PHE A 42 6.91 30.76 -8.26
N ASN A 43 6.28 31.88 -8.59
CA ASN A 43 4.89 31.95 -9.06
C ASN A 43 4.76 31.56 -10.52
N GLY A 44 5.05 30.29 -10.82
CA GLY A 44 4.98 29.77 -12.19
C GLY A 44 4.68 28.28 -12.27
N PRO A 45 4.14 27.82 -13.41
CA PRO A 45 3.75 26.42 -13.57
C PRO A 45 4.92 25.42 -13.44
N LYS A 46 6.13 25.80 -13.82
CA LYS A 46 7.33 24.95 -13.70
C LYS A 46 7.72 24.74 -12.23
N CYS A 47 7.68 25.81 -11.44
CA CYS A 47 8.01 25.73 -10.02
C CYS A 47 6.93 24.97 -9.25
N PHE A 48 5.66 25.18 -9.59
CA PHE A 48 4.56 24.38 -9.03
C PHE A 48 4.77 22.90 -9.32
N LEU A 49 5.09 22.52 -10.57
CA LEU A 49 5.36 21.12 -10.91
C LEU A 49 6.53 20.52 -10.11
N PHE A 50 7.62 21.28 -9.94
CA PHE A 50 8.76 20.84 -9.14
C PHE A 50 8.36 20.52 -7.71
N ILE A 51 7.69 21.44 -7.03
CA ILE A 51 7.21 21.26 -5.65
C ILE A 51 6.21 20.09 -5.58
N LEU A 52 5.30 20.02 -6.56
CA LEU A 52 4.31 18.95 -6.66
C LEU A 52 4.96 17.57 -6.82
N ILE A 53 6.03 17.42 -7.61
CA ILE A 53 6.75 16.16 -7.80
C ILE A 53 7.34 15.68 -6.47
N PHE A 54 8.04 16.54 -5.74
CA PHE A 54 8.64 16.15 -4.46
C PHE A 54 7.59 15.83 -3.40
N TYR A 55 6.51 16.61 -3.33
CA TYR A 55 5.36 16.30 -2.49
C TYR A 55 4.76 14.93 -2.82
N THR A 56 4.54 14.67 -4.13
CA THR A 56 3.96 13.43 -4.62
C THR A 56 4.81 12.20 -4.27
N ILE A 57 6.13 12.31 -4.51
CA ILE A 57 7.07 11.23 -4.16
C ILE A 57 7.01 10.97 -2.66
N SER A 58 7.10 12.01 -1.82
CA SER A 58 7.10 11.86 -0.37
C SER A 58 5.79 11.27 0.15
N GLN A 59 4.65 11.71 -0.37
CA GLN A 59 3.34 11.17 -0.02
C GLN A 59 3.21 9.70 -0.40
N ALA A 60 3.51 9.34 -1.65
CA ALA A 60 3.38 7.98 -2.15
C ALA A 60 4.38 7.02 -1.47
N LEU A 61 5.57 7.53 -1.14
CA LEU A 61 6.60 6.84 -0.37
C LEU A 61 6.05 6.43 1.01
N VAL A 62 5.39 7.33 1.73
CA VAL A 62 4.83 7.07 3.06
C VAL A 62 3.61 6.16 2.95
N VAL A 63 2.60 6.55 2.16
CA VAL A 63 1.28 5.92 2.15
C VAL A 63 1.31 4.49 1.61
N LEU A 64 2.11 4.23 0.59
CA LEU A 64 2.19 2.92 -0.06
C LEU A 64 3.48 2.17 0.28
N GLY A 65 4.63 2.85 0.25
CA GLY A 65 5.93 2.20 0.43
C GLY A 65 6.20 1.83 1.88
N LEU A 66 6.33 2.83 2.76
CA LEU A 66 6.67 2.62 4.18
C LEU A 66 5.58 1.84 4.89
N THR A 67 4.30 2.22 4.72
CA THR A 67 3.19 1.56 5.41
C THR A 67 3.17 0.06 5.12
N THR A 68 3.32 -0.34 3.85
CA THR A 68 3.33 -1.75 3.47
C THR A 68 4.53 -2.51 4.04
N LEU A 69 5.73 -1.94 3.95
CA LEU A 69 6.96 -2.62 4.36
C LEU A 69 7.08 -2.77 5.88
N THR A 70 6.53 -1.81 6.64
CA THR A 70 6.65 -1.80 8.11
C THR A 70 5.62 -2.67 8.83
N LEU A 71 4.57 -3.14 8.14
CA LEU A 71 3.51 -3.96 8.73
C LEU A 71 4.02 -5.16 9.56
N PRO A 72 4.97 -5.99 9.07
CA PRO A 72 5.47 -7.12 9.86
C PRO A 72 6.17 -6.67 11.15
N SER A 73 6.84 -5.52 11.15
CA SER A 73 7.49 -4.97 12.34
C SER A 73 6.47 -4.46 13.36
N ILE A 74 5.39 -3.84 12.90
CA ILE A 74 4.26 -3.40 13.74
C ILE A 74 3.52 -4.60 14.32
N GLU A 75 3.22 -5.63 13.51
CA GLU A 75 2.66 -6.91 13.95
C GLU A 75 3.46 -7.48 15.11
N LYS A 76 4.78 -7.49 14.95
CA LYS A 76 5.70 -8.03 15.95
C LYS A 76 5.79 -7.17 17.21
N ARG A 77 5.83 -5.84 17.09
CA ARG A 77 5.97 -4.92 18.22
C ARG A 77 4.74 -4.88 19.10
N PHE A 78 3.55 -4.87 18.48
CA PHE A 78 2.26 -4.69 19.15
C PHE A 78 1.46 -5.99 19.30
N SER A 79 2.03 -7.13 18.90
CA SER A 79 1.38 -8.46 18.96
C SER A 79 0.02 -8.50 18.26
N LEU A 80 -0.12 -7.80 17.12
CA LEU A 80 -1.35 -7.76 16.34
C LEU A 80 -1.49 -9.01 15.48
N THR A 81 -2.74 -9.35 15.14
CA THR A 81 -3.05 -10.39 14.15
C THR A 81 -3.00 -9.84 12.73
N SER A 82 -2.85 -10.70 11.72
CA SER A 82 -2.88 -10.27 10.31
C SER A 82 -4.23 -9.68 9.92
N LYS A 83 -5.33 -10.17 10.51
CA LYS A 83 -6.67 -9.61 10.33
C LYS A 83 -6.74 -8.16 10.85
N GLU A 84 -6.19 -7.89 12.04
CA GLU A 84 -6.13 -6.53 12.61
C GLU A 84 -5.32 -5.58 11.74
N LEU A 85 -4.18 -6.04 11.20
CA LEU A 85 -3.41 -5.28 10.21
C LEU A 85 -4.22 -4.99 8.94
N GLY A 86 -5.01 -5.96 8.48
CA GLY A 86 -5.92 -5.77 7.36
C GLY A 86 -6.96 -4.67 7.62
N VAL A 87 -7.52 -4.60 8.83
CA VAL A 87 -8.45 -3.54 9.25
C VAL A 87 -7.76 -2.17 9.29
N ILE A 88 -6.54 -2.10 9.83
CA ILE A 88 -5.74 -0.86 9.84
C ILE A 88 -5.55 -0.34 8.41
N MET A 89 -5.15 -1.20 7.48
CA MET A 89 -4.92 -0.81 6.08
C MET A 89 -6.23 -0.38 5.38
N ALA A 90 -7.31 -1.12 5.58
CA ALA A 90 -8.61 -0.82 4.99
C ALA A 90 -9.19 0.52 5.48
N SER A 91 -8.86 0.96 6.69
CA SER A 91 -9.36 2.21 7.28
C SER A 91 -8.99 3.44 6.45
N ASN A 92 -7.84 3.43 5.77
CA ASN A 92 -7.44 4.49 4.82
C ASN A 92 -8.47 4.66 3.70
N ASP A 93 -8.93 3.55 3.13
CA ASP A 93 -9.86 3.56 1.99
C ASP A 93 -11.28 3.98 2.38
N VAL A 94 -11.71 3.72 3.62
CA VAL A 94 -13.02 4.17 4.14
C VAL A 94 -13.14 5.69 4.08
N THR A 95 -12.19 6.39 4.66
CA THR A 95 -12.23 7.87 4.70
C THR A 95 -11.94 8.48 3.34
N ALA A 96 -11.02 7.88 2.57
CA ALA A 96 -10.74 8.32 1.22
C ALA A 96 -12.00 8.30 0.35
N LEU A 97 -12.84 7.26 0.46
CA LEU A 97 -14.11 7.15 -0.26
C LEU A 97 -15.09 8.27 0.13
N ILE A 98 -15.28 8.50 1.43
CA ILE A 98 -16.21 9.53 1.92
C ILE A 98 -15.74 10.92 1.44
N VAL A 99 -14.48 11.23 1.65
CA VAL A 99 -13.93 12.56 1.35
C VAL A 99 -13.91 12.85 -0.14
N VAL A 100 -13.64 11.85 -1.00
CA VAL A 100 -13.67 12.04 -2.47
C VAL A 100 -15.07 12.42 -2.97
N ILE A 101 -16.14 11.88 -2.38
CA ILE A 101 -17.51 12.27 -2.75
C ILE A 101 -17.75 13.76 -2.42
N PHE A 102 -17.32 14.22 -1.23
CA PHE A 102 -17.43 15.63 -0.87
C PHE A 102 -16.58 16.54 -1.75
N ILE A 103 -15.35 16.13 -2.05
CA ILE A 103 -14.43 16.91 -2.89
C ILE A 103 -14.91 16.97 -4.33
N GLY A 104 -15.46 15.89 -4.88
CA GLY A 104 -16.06 15.88 -6.21
C GLY A 104 -17.23 16.88 -6.32
N PHE A 105 -17.94 17.12 -5.21
CA PHE A 105 -19.05 18.06 -5.17
C PHE A 105 -18.61 19.52 -4.91
N TYR A 106 -17.71 19.74 -3.94
CA TYR A 106 -17.30 21.08 -3.51
C TYR A 106 -16.00 21.57 -4.10
N GLY A 107 -15.17 20.68 -4.65
CA GLY A 107 -13.82 20.99 -5.11
C GLY A 107 -13.76 21.96 -6.29
N ASP A 108 -14.75 21.93 -7.17
CA ASP A 108 -14.83 22.83 -8.32
C ASP A 108 -15.24 24.26 -7.95
N TYR A 109 -15.97 24.44 -6.83
CA TYR A 109 -16.40 25.74 -6.33
C TYR A 109 -15.38 26.42 -5.43
N GLY A 110 -14.49 25.64 -4.80
CA GLY A 110 -13.51 26.10 -3.84
C GLY A 110 -12.15 26.48 -4.42
N ASN A 111 -11.23 26.84 -3.53
CA ASN A 111 -9.82 27.01 -3.89
C ASN A 111 -9.12 25.66 -3.83
N LYS A 112 -8.85 25.06 -5.01
CA LYS A 112 -8.21 23.73 -5.14
C LYS A 112 -6.88 23.64 -4.40
N ILE A 113 -6.08 24.71 -4.43
CA ILE A 113 -4.79 24.77 -3.72
C ILE A 113 -4.97 24.63 -2.20
N ARG A 114 -5.98 25.29 -1.62
CA ARG A 114 -6.25 25.15 -0.18
C ARG A 114 -6.67 23.74 0.20
N TRP A 115 -7.43 23.07 -0.64
CA TRP A 115 -7.79 21.66 -0.43
C TRP A 115 -6.58 20.73 -0.53
N ILE A 116 -5.72 20.90 -1.56
CA ILE A 116 -4.52 20.09 -1.77
C ILE A 116 -3.53 20.30 -0.63
N GLY A 117 -3.19 21.54 -0.30
CA GLY A 117 -2.23 21.85 0.76
C GLY A 117 -2.77 21.53 2.15
N GLY A 118 -4.06 21.79 2.43
CA GLY A 118 -4.72 21.40 3.68
C GLY A 118 -4.76 19.89 3.85
N GLY A 119 -5.06 19.14 2.79
CA GLY A 119 -4.97 17.68 2.77
C GLY A 119 -3.56 17.18 3.08
N GLY A 120 -2.53 17.86 2.54
CA GLY A 120 -1.13 17.53 2.84
C GLY A 120 -0.75 17.78 4.31
N ILE A 121 -1.27 18.83 4.94
CA ILE A 121 -1.08 19.06 6.38
C ILE A 121 -1.76 17.95 7.19
N LEU A 122 -3.00 17.57 6.84
CA LEU A 122 -3.68 16.44 7.50
C LEU A 122 -2.89 15.14 7.34
N LEU A 123 -2.32 14.91 6.18
CA LEU A 123 -1.46 13.75 5.92
C LEU A 123 -0.21 13.79 6.82
N SER A 124 0.45 14.93 6.96
CA SER A 124 1.60 15.07 7.88
C SER A 124 1.21 14.80 9.33
N ILE A 125 0.09 15.33 9.80
CA ILE A 125 -0.42 15.06 11.15
C ILE A 125 -0.70 13.56 11.32
N SER A 126 -1.29 12.91 10.31
CA SER A 126 -1.56 11.48 10.38
C SER A 126 -0.30 10.63 10.48
N THR A 127 0.77 11.00 9.76
CA THR A 127 2.05 10.28 9.84
C THR A 127 2.68 10.37 11.24
N LEU A 128 2.57 11.53 11.90
CA LEU A 128 3.03 11.71 13.28
C LEU A 128 2.16 10.92 14.26
N LEU A 129 0.84 10.90 14.04
CA LEU A 129 -0.07 10.09 14.84
C LEU A 129 0.19 8.59 14.67
N TYR A 130 0.57 8.15 13.46
CA TYR A 130 0.93 6.76 13.19
C TYR A 130 2.14 6.28 14.01
N VAL A 131 3.03 7.19 14.33
CA VAL A 131 4.26 6.91 15.11
C VAL A 131 3.99 6.97 16.63
N LEU A 132 2.93 7.64 17.06
CA LEU A 132 2.63 7.87 18.48
C LEU A 132 2.69 6.60 19.35
N PRO A 133 2.18 5.41 18.93
CA PRO A 133 2.27 4.19 19.70
C PRO A 133 3.70 3.77 20.06
N HIS A 134 4.70 4.11 19.24
CA HIS A 134 6.11 3.83 19.54
C HIS A 134 6.57 4.57 20.81
N PHE A 135 6.23 5.84 20.93
CA PHE A 135 6.60 6.67 22.09
C PHE A 135 5.78 6.34 23.35
N MET A 136 4.56 5.80 23.18
CA MET A 136 3.71 5.43 24.31
C MET A 136 4.12 4.10 24.99
N ILE A 137 4.62 3.14 24.21
CA ILE A 137 4.92 1.78 24.73
C ILE A 137 6.25 1.70 25.50
N GLY A 138 7.09 2.75 25.42
CA GLY A 138 8.42 2.78 26.02
C GLY A 138 9.46 1.98 25.23
N ALA A 139 10.71 1.98 25.73
CA ALA A 139 11.84 1.32 25.10
C ALA A 139 11.62 -0.19 24.93
N TYR A 140 12.01 -0.71 23.77
CA TYR A 140 11.95 -2.14 23.51
C TYR A 140 13.04 -2.85 24.27
N GLN A 141 12.65 -3.56 25.29
CA GLN A 141 13.55 -4.48 25.98
C GLN A 141 13.43 -5.86 25.33
N PRO A 142 14.31 -6.22 24.38
CA PRO A 142 14.51 -7.60 24.03
C PRO A 142 14.97 -8.23 25.33
N SER A 143 14.20 -9.16 25.92
CA SER A 143 14.50 -9.71 27.23
C SER A 143 16.02 -9.91 27.35
N LEU A 144 16.67 -9.04 28.16
CA LEU A 144 18.13 -9.03 28.48
C LEU A 144 18.52 -10.35 29.13
N THR A 145 17.59 -10.91 29.76
CA THR A 145 17.55 -12.31 30.00
C THR A 145 17.13 -12.93 28.69
N GLY A 146 18.11 -13.24 27.81
CA GLY A 146 17.92 -14.33 26.89
C GLY A 146 17.10 -15.40 27.60
N PRO A 147 16.51 -16.38 27.00
CA PRO A 147 15.42 -17.12 27.58
C PRO A 147 15.67 -17.47 29.07
N ARG A 148 15.32 -16.55 29.97
CA ARG A 148 14.93 -16.85 31.33
C ARG A 148 13.45 -17.24 31.26
N GLY A 149 13.11 -18.03 30.24
CA GLY A 149 12.13 -19.04 30.45
C GLY A 149 12.75 -20.01 31.47
N PRO A 150 11.96 -20.64 32.31
CA PRO A 150 12.49 -21.63 33.21
C PRO A 150 13.32 -22.60 32.38
N SER A 151 14.65 -22.58 32.58
CA SER A 151 15.46 -23.73 32.23
C SER A 151 14.72 -24.92 32.80
N CYS A 152 14.73 -26.05 32.14
CA CYS A 152 14.10 -27.27 32.67
C CYS A 152 14.75 -27.65 34.00
N PHE A 153 14.41 -26.97 35.08
CA PHE A 153 14.87 -27.20 36.43
C PHE A 153 13.74 -27.92 37.20
N SER A 154 13.98 -29.17 37.55
CA SER A 154 13.20 -29.92 38.49
C SER A 154 13.50 -29.41 39.92
N GLY A 155 12.94 -28.29 40.30
CA GLY A 155 13.06 -27.70 41.62
C GLY A 155 11.82 -26.89 41.96
N ASN A 156 11.23 -27.13 43.13
CA ASN A 156 10.10 -26.39 43.70
C ASN A 156 10.44 -24.91 43.89
N ILE A 157 10.26 -24.11 42.84
CA ILE A 157 10.22 -22.67 42.99
C ILE A 157 8.75 -22.26 42.88
N THR A 158 8.10 -22.20 44.02
CA THR A 158 6.89 -21.41 44.24
C THR A 158 7.27 -19.93 44.14
N GLN A 159 7.52 -19.44 42.93
CA GLN A 159 7.49 -18.00 42.68
C GLN A 159 6.13 -17.70 42.04
N SER A 160 5.31 -17.09 42.87
CA SER A 160 4.06 -16.42 42.52
C SER A 160 4.20 -15.61 41.23
N LEU A 161 3.93 -16.22 40.08
CA LEU A 161 3.61 -15.48 38.87
C LEU A 161 2.25 -14.82 39.11
N GLY A 162 2.32 -13.53 39.47
CA GLY A 162 1.16 -12.75 39.80
C GLY A 162 0.12 -12.78 38.70
N GLN A 163 -1.04 -13.29 39.03
CA GLN A 163 -2.27 -13.24 38.22
C GLN A 163 -2.71 -11.81 37.91
N GLY A 164 -2.05 -10.77 38.46
CA GLY A 164 -2.37 -9.36 38.24
C GLY A 164 -1.79 -8.71 37.01
N LYS A 165 -0.86 -9.34 36.25
CA LYS A 165 -0.28 -8.76 35.04
C LYS A 165 -1.02 -9.07 33.75
N CYS A 166 -1.90 -10.05 33.74
CA CYS A 166 -2.57 -10.50 32.53
C CYS A 166 -3.64 -9.54 32.00
N SER A 167 -4.32 -8.80 32.86
CA SER A 167 -5.37 -7.87 32.43
C SER A 167 -4.81 -6.59 31.78
N LEU A 168 -3.67 -6.11 32.23
CA LEU A 168 -3.06 -4.87 31.75
C LEU A 168 -2.44 -4.98 30.34
N GLU A 169 -1.90 -6.13 29.95
CA GLU A 169 -1.32 -6.31 28.60
C GLU A 169 -2.39 -6.51 27.52
N SER A 170 -3.54 -7.07 27.85
CA SER A 170 -4.66 -7.24 26.92
C SER A 170 -5.35 -5.91 26.59
N ASP A 171 -5.53 -5.04 27.60
CA ASP A 171 -6.20 -3.76 27.44
C ASP A 171 -5.35 -2.75 26.64
N SER A 172 -4.04 -2.78 26.78
CA SER A 172 -3.16 -1.86 26.06
C SER A 172 -3.11 -2.09 24.54
N ARG A 173 -3.27 -3.34 24.08
CA ARG A 173 -3.25 -3.68 22.64
C ARG A 173 -4.35 -2.99 21.85
N TRP A 174 -5.54 -2.88 22.42
CA TRP A 174 -6.67 -2.23 21.79
C TRP A 174 -6.43 -0.74 21.54
N TYR A 175 -5.80 -0.04 22.48
CA TYR A 175 -5.46 1.38 22.32
C TYR A 175 -4.50 1.62 21.16
N TYR A 176 -3.46 0.81 21.01
CA TYR A 176 -2.50 0.96 19.92
C TYR A 176 -3.17 0.72 18.56
N MET A 177 -4.00 -0.32 18.46
CA MET A 177 -4.77 -0.58 17.24
C MET A 177 -5.68 0.61 16.90
N ALA A 178 -6.39 1.18 17.87
CA ALA A 178 -7.27 2.33 17.67
C ALA A 178 -6.51 3.57 17.16
N ILE A 179 -5.29 3.82 17.66
CA ILE A 179 -4.45 4.93 17.19
C ILE A 179 -4.01 4.70 15.75
N PHE A 180 -3.60 3.47 15.38
CA PHE A 180 -3.26 3.15 13.99
C PHE A 180 -4.46 3.32 13.07
N VAL A 181 -5.63 2.85 13.44
CA VAL A 181 -6.87 3.03 12.67
C VAL A 181 -7.20 4.51 12.51
N LEU A 182 -7.17 5.29 13.58
CA LEU A 182 -7.44 6.73 13.54
C LEU A 182 -6.45 7.46 12.62
N SER A 183 -5.17 7.12 12.74
CA SER A 183 -4.14 7.66 11.84
C SER A 183 -4.46 7.35 10.37
N GLN A 184 -4.79 6.11 10.04
CA GLN A 184 -5.13 5.72 8.66
C GLN A 184 -6.41 6.40 8.15
N LEU A 185 -7.41 6.62 9.00
CA LEU A 185 -8.60 7.41 8.65
C LEU A 185 -8.22 8.86 8.28
N ILE A 186 -7.38 9.51 9.08
CA ILE A 186 -6.91 10.87 8.80
C ILE A 186 -6.03 10.88 7.53
N MET A 187 -5.19 9.86 7.33
CA MET A 187 -4.35 9.69 6.15
C MET A 187 -5.20 9.61 4.87
N GLY A 188 -6.27 8.83 4.88
CA GLY A 188 -7.22 8.71 3.77
C GLY A 188 -7.90 10.05 3.44
N ALA A 189 -8.30 10.81 4.46
CA ALA A 189 -8.87 12.14 4.29
C ALA A 189 -7.86 13.12 3.67
N GLY A 190 -6.61 13.09 4.13
CA GLY A 190 -5.53 13.97 3.66
C GLY A 190 -5.11 13.69 2.21
N THR A 191 -5.11 12.43 1.78
CA THR A 191 -4.68 12.04 0.43
C THR A 191 -5.74 12.28 -0.65
N SER A 192 -7.02 12.27 -0.31
CA SER A 192 -8.14 12.34 -1.26
C SER A 192 -8.16 13.62 -2.10
N PRO A 193 -7.97 14.84 -1.52
CA PRO A 193 -7.92 16.09 -2.31
C PRO A 193 -6.81 16.08 -3.35
N PHE A 194 -5.68 15.48 -3.03
CA PHE A 194 -4.53 15.43 -3.89
C PHE A 194 -4.82 14.65 -5.18
N TYR A 195 -5.33 13.43 -5.09
CA TYR A 195 -5.57 12.59 -6.28
C TYR A 195 -6.73 13.09 -7.16
N SER A 196 -7.69 13.82 -6.59
CA SER A 196 -8.84 14.34 -7.33
C SER A 196 -8.61 15.73 -7.91
N LEU A 197 -7.98 16.64 -7.17
CA LEU A 197 -7.89 18.06 -7.57
C LEU A 197 -6.59 18.44 -8.28
N VAL A 198 -5.49 17.68 -8.12
CA VAL A 198 -4.23 18.00 -8.81
C VAL A 198 -4.38 17.96 -10.33
N PRO A 199 -4.96 16.91 -10.95
CA PRO A 199 -5.18 16.90 -12.40
C PRO A 199 -6.03 18.08 -12.88
N ALA A 200 -7.09 18.42 -12.13
CA ALA A 200 -7.98 19.53 -12.45
C ALA A 200 -7.27 20.89 -12.34
N TYR A 201 -6.47 21.09 -11.30
CA TYR A 201 -5.68 22.32 -11.15
C TYR A 201 -4.63 22.48 -12.25
N LEU A 202 -3.96 21.39 -12.64
CA LEU A 202 -3.00 21.40 -13.77
C LEU A 202 -3.69 21.75 -15.07
N ASP A 203 -4.87 21.18 -15.34
CA ASP A 203 -5.63 21.44 -16.58
C ASP A 203 -6.07 22.91 -16.67
N GLU A 204 -6.43 23.54 -15.57
CA GLU A 204 -6.83 24.94 -15.52
C GLU A 204 -5.67 25.93 -15.70
N ASN A 205 -4.46 25.55 -15.26
CA ASN A 205 -3.33 26.47 -15.11
C ASN A 205 -2.17 26.23 -16.08
N VAL A 206 -2.13 25.08 -16.76
CA VAL A 206 -1.05 24.74 -17.71
C VAL A 206 -1.54 24.86 -19.15
N HIS A 207 -0.66 25.27 -20.03
CA HIS A 207 -0.97 25.37 -21.47
C HIS A 207 -1.31 23.97 -22.03
N PRO A 208 -2.39 23.79 -22.81
CA PRO A 208 -2.83 22.49 -23.33
C PRO A 208 -1.75 21.66 -24.03
N LYS A 209 -0.81 22.30 -24.74
CA LYS A 209 0.33 21.61 -25.39
C LYS A 209 1.28 20.94 -24.37
N HIS A 210 1.41 21.50 -23.15
CA HIS A 210 2.32 21.00 -22.12
C HIS A 210 1.60 20.14 -21.07
N MET A 211 0.28 20.14 -21.07
CA MET A 211 -0.53 19.38 -20.10
C MET A 211 -0.17 17.87 -20.04
N PRO A 212 0.00 17.16 -21.17
CA PRO A 212 0.39 15.74 -21.13
C PRO A 212 1.74 15.50 -20.42
N LEU A 213 2.71 16.44 -20.61
CA LEU A 213 4.00 16.33 -19.95
C LEU A 213 3.90 16.52 -18.43
N TYR A 214 3.12 17.51 -17.99
CA TYR A 214 2.92 17.79 -16.56
C TYR A 214 2.18 16.66 -15.85
N LEU A 215 1.12 16.16 -16.47
CA LEU A 215 0.36 15.02 -15.95
C LEU A 215 1.20 13.74 -15.94
N GLY A 216 2.00 13.52 -16.99
CA GLY A 216 2.93 12.40 -17.09
C GLY A 216 4.00 12.44 -15.98
N ALA A 217 4.60 13.60 -15.74
CA ALA A 217 5.60 13.78 -14.68
C ALA A 217 5.00 13.56 -13.28
N TRP A 218 3.80 14.07 -13.02
CA TRP A 218 3.07 13.83 -11.77
C TRP A 218 2.73 12.34 -11.58
N THR A 219 2.23 11.69 -12.63
CA THR A 219 1.91 10.25 -12.59
C THR A 219 3.17 9.41 -12.36
N PHE A 220 4.28 9.73 -13.03
CA PHE A 220 5.55 9.07 -12.82
C PHE A 220 6.03 9.20 -11.36
N ALA A 221 5.95 10.41 -10.78
CA ALA A 221 6.30 10.66 -9.38
C ALA A 221 5.43 9.83 -8.41
N THR A 222 4.14 9.68 -8.70
CA THR A 222 3.21 8.87 -7.91
C THR A 222 3.63 7.40 -7.85
N PHE A 223 4.15 6.85 -8.94
CA PHE A 223 4.58 5.47 -8.97
C PHE A 223 6.03 5.26 -8.52
N LEU A 224 6.87 6.28 -8.62
CA LEU A 224 8.25 6.23 -8.11
C LEU A 224 8.30 6.17 -6.58
N GLY A 225 7.36 6.88 -5.92
CA GLY A 225 7.29 6.99 -4.46
C GLY A 225 7.29 5.66 -3.72
N PRO A 226 6.39 4.71 -4.02
CA PRO A 226 6.33 3.43 -3.32
C PRO A 226 7.62 2.61 -3.41
N GLY A 227 8.26 2.57 -4.59
CA GLY A 227 9.53 1.88 -4.77
C GLY A 227 10.65 2.48 -3.92
N LEU A 228 10.79 3.81 -3.94
CA LEU A 228 11.74 4.51 -3.07
C LEU A 228 11.41 4.30 -1.59
N GLY A 229 10.12 4.28 -1.24
CA GLY A 229 9.66 4.04 0.13
C GLY A 229 10.07 2.66 0.65
N MET A 230 10.01 1.64 -0.18
CA MET A 230 10.47 0.30 0.17
C MET A 230 11.98 0.23 0.34
N ILE A 231 12.77 0.86 -0.54
CA ILE A 231 14.24 0.90 -0.43
C ILE A 231 14.67 1.64 0.84
N ILE A 232 14.17 2.85 1.04
CA ILE A 232 14.52 3.69 2.19
C ILE A 232 13.99 3.07 3.49
N GLY A 233 12.77 2.55 3.47
CA GLY A 233 12.16 1.83 4.60
C GLY A 233 12.95 0.58 4.97
N GLY A 234 13.44 -0.17 3.99
CA GLY A 234 14.34 -1.31 4.22
C GLY A 234 15.59 -0.89 4.99
N LYS A 235 16.20 0.26 4.61
CA LYS A 235 17.36 0.81 5.32
C LYS A 235 17.00 1.20 6.76
N PHE A 236 15.86 1.81 7.01
CA PHE A 236 15.42 2.12 8.37
C PHE A 236 15.15 0.86 9.20
N LEU A 237 14.64 -0.19 8.60
CA LEU A 237 14.42 -1.46 9.29
C LEU A 237 15.72 -2.22 9.63
N SER A 238 16.86 -1.86 9.04
CA SER A 238 18.18 -2.37 9.45
C SER A 238 18.75 -1.64 10.66
N ILE A 239 18.14 -0.53 11.10
CA ILE A 239 18.47 0.20 12.31
C ILE A 239 17.61 -0.35 13.45
N TYR A 240 18.16 -0.46 14.67
CA TYR A 240 17.39 -0.92 15.83
C TYR A 240 16.25 0.05 16.17
N VAL A 241 15.14 -0.49 16.68
CA VAL A 241 13.90 0.26 16.92
C VAL A 241 14.06 1.50 17.79
N ASP A 242 14.89 1.46 18.81
CA ASP A 242 15.15 2.58 19.72
C ASP A 242 16.48 3.30 19.37
N LEU A 243 17.01 3.11 18.15
CA LEU A 243 18.28 3.62 17.60
C LEU A 243 19.53 3.03 18.28
N GLU A 244 19.52 2.81 19.57
CA GLU A 244 20.60 2.22 20.37
C GLU A 244 20.13 0.89 20.95
N GLN A 245 21.01 -0.11 20.96
CA GLN A 245 20.72 -1.39 21.57
C GLN A 245 20.98 -1.29 23.08
N PRO A 246 20.19 -2.02 23.90
CA PRO A 246 20.45 -2.08 25.35
C PRO A 246 21.83 -2.64 25.66
N GLU A 247 22.46 -2.17 26.70
CA GLU A 247 23.78 -2.64 27.15
C GLU A 247 23.81 -4.16 27.38
N GLY A 248 24.84 -4.82 26.89
CA GLY A 248 25.02 -6.26 27.02
C GLY A 248 24.22 -7.13 26.03
N VAL A 249 23.55 -6.54 25.03
CA VAL A 249 22.81 -7.26 24.00
C VAL A 249 23.27 -6.83 22.61
N ASN A 250 23.96 -7.71 21.88
CA ASN A 250 24.34 -7.50 20.49
C ASN A 250 23.35 -8.28 19.60
N LEU A 251 22.26 -7.63 19.16
CA LEU A 251 21.32 -8.18 18.21
C LEU A 251 21.73 -7.85 16.78
N THR A 252 21.59 -8.81 15.90
CA THR A 252 21.73 -8.63 14.47
C THR A 252 20.36 -8.66 13.80
N SER A 253 20.21 -8.15 12.60
CA SER A 253 18.96 -8.15 11.84
C SER A 253 18.41 -9.58 11.60
N ARG A 254 19.25 -10.61 11.73
CA ARG A 254 18.86 -12.02 11.61
C ARG A 254 18.27 -12.61 12.89
N ASP A 255 18.42 -11.91 14.01
CA ASP A 255 17.87 -12.39 15.29
C ASP A 255 16.31 -12.30 15.24
N PRO A 256 15.60 -13.39 15.59
CA PRO A 256 14.14 -13.35 15.67
C PRO A 256 13.57 -12.28 16.61
N ARG A 257 14.36 -11.74 17.53
CA ARG A 257 13.98 -10.65 18.43
C ARG A 257 14.18 -9.26 17.82
N TRP A 258 14.85 -9.16 16.67
CA TRP A 258 15.09 -7.89 16.02
C TRP A 258 13.80 -7.19 15.63
N ILE A 259 13.67 -5.92 15.99
CA ILE A 259 12.66 -5.00 15.47
C ILE A 259 13.41 -3.80 14.93
N GLY A 260 13.18 -3.46 13.65
CA GLY A 260 13.79 -2.30 13.04
C GLY A 260 13.03 -1.00 13.35
N ALA A 261 13.68 0.14 13.11
CA ALA A 261 13.15 1.48 13.34
C ALA A 261 12.05 1.83 12.31
N TRP A 262 10.92 1.14 12.39
CA TRP A 262 9.77 1.27 11.49
C TRP A 262 9.17 2.67 11.50
N TRP A 263 9.28 3.40 12.59
CA TRP A 263 8.70 4.72 12.81
C TRP A 263 9.50 5.87 12.19
N LEU A 264 10.82 5.72 12.02
CA LEU A 264 11.74 6.77 11.64
C LEU A 264 11.41 7.41 10.29
N GLY A 265 11.05 6.58 9.30
CA GLY A 265 10.65 7.04 7.97
C GLY A 265 9.38 7.92 7.99
N PHE A 266 8.41 7.58 8.84
CA PHE A 266 7.17 8.35 8.96
C PHE A 266 7.43 9.74 9.57
N VAL A 267 8.33 9.86 10.54
CA VAL A 267 8.71 11.15 11.13
C VAL A 267 9.41 12.03 10.08
N ILE A 268 10.45 11.50 9.43
CA ILE A 268 11.25 12.27 8.47
C ILE A 268 10.36 12.75 7.31
N PHE A 269 9.65 11.83 6.66
CA PHE A 269 8.83 12.17 5.50
C PHE A 269 7.53 12.88 5.89
N GLY A 270 7.02 12.71 7.11
CA GLY A 270 5.94 13.51 7.65
C GLY A 270 6.31 15.00 7.71
N ILE A 271 7.52 15.33 8.18
CA ILE A 271 8.04 16.71 8.19
C ILE A 271 8.23 17.21 6.75
N VAL A 272 8.79 16.39 5.86
CA VAL A 272 8.97 16.75 4.45
C VAL A 272 7.60 17.05 3.78
N ILE A 273 6.61 16.22 3.98
CA ILE A 273 5.24 16.43 3.48
C ILE A 273 4.66 17.75 4.04
N PHE A 274 4.87 18.04 5.32
CA PHE A 274 4.42 19.29 5.94
C PHE A 274 5.03 20.51 5.26
N VAL A 275 6.34 20.53 5.07
CA VAL A 275 7.06 21.64 4.41
C VAL A 275 6.54 21.83 2.98
N PHE A 276 6.44 20.78 2.17
CA PHE A 276 5.94 20.89 0.81
C PHE A 276 4.45 21.28 0.77
N SER A 277 3.65 20.87 1.74
CA SER A 277 2.25 21.29 1.86
C SER A 277 2.11 22.79 2.12
N LEU A 278 2.98 23.34 2.99
CA LEU A 278 3.05 24.79 3.21
C LEU A 278 3.45 25.53 1.93
N LEU A 279 4.42 25.00 1.18
CA LEU A 279 4.83 25.60 -0.10
C LEU A 279 3.67 25.56 -1.13
N ILE A 280 2.92 24.47 -1.20
CA ILE A 280 1.73 24.36 -2.07
C ILE A 280 0.67 25.39 -1.67
N LEU A 281 0.41 25.59 -0.38
CA LEU A 281 -0.54 26.60 0.10
C LEU A 281 -0.17 28.04 -0.28
N GLY A 282 1.09 28.29 -0.58
CA GLY A 282 1.56 29.61 -1.07
C GLY A 282 1.15 29.93 -2.49
N PHE A 283 0.73 28.95 -3.32
CA PHE A 283 0.31 29.19 -4.70
C PHE A 283 -1.07 29.85 -4.78
N PRO A 284 -1.27 30.72 -5.78
CA PRO A 284 -2.58 31.34 -6.01
C PRO A 284 -3.58 30.33 -6.58
N ARG A 285 -4.86 30.68 -6.51
CA ARG A 285 -5.95 29.91 -7.11
C ARG A 285 -5.73 29.71 -8.62
N GLU A 286 -5.27 30.77 -9.31
CA GLU A 286 -4.94 30.77 -10.73
C GLU A 286 -3.50 31.26 -10.92
N LEU A 287 -2.71 30.54 -11.71
CA LEU A 287 -1.34 30.97 -12.02
C LEU A 287 -1.33 32.17 -13.00
N PRO A 288 -0.34 33.06 -12.89
CA PRO A 288 -0.26 34.23 -13.77
C PRO A 288 -0.31 33.87 -15.26
N GLY A 289 -1.20 34.50 -15.99
CA GLY A 289 -1.37 34.31 -17.43
C GLY A 289 -2.18 33.07 -17.85
N ALA A 290 -2.64 32.22 -16.92
CA ALA A 290 -3.45 31.03 -17.25
C ALA A 290 -4.78 31.43 -17.88
N LYS A 291 -5.48 32.43 -17.33
CA LYS A 291 -6.77 32.90 -17.80
C LYS A 291 -6.70 33.48 -19.21
N LYS A 292 -5.72 34.34 -19.51
CA LYS A 292 -5.50 34.92 -20.85
C LYS A 292 -5.24 33.85 -21.91
N LYS A 293 -4.41 32.87 -21.59
CA LYS A 293 -4.11 31.76 -22.50
C LYS A 293 -5.34 30.87 -22.75
N ARG A 294 -6.14 30.60 -21.71
CA ARG A 294 -7.39 29.84 -21.84
C ARG A 294 -8.41 30.59 -22.73
N GLU A 295 -8.58 31.89 -22.56
CA GLU A 295 -9.47 32.70 -23.35
C GLU A 295 -9.03 32.76 -24.83
N GLU A 296 -7.72 32.80 -25.10
CA GLU A 296 -7.18 32.75 -26.47
C GLU A 296 -7.48 31.39 -27.14
N HIS A 297 -7.39 30.28 -26.40
CA HIS A 297 -7.72 28.95 -26.91
C HIS A 297 -9.22 28.75 -27.13
N ILE A 298 -10.06 29.33 -26.29
CA ILE A 298 -11.52 29.32 -26.49
C ILE A 298 -11.88 30.13 -27.76
N LYS A 299 -11.26 31.30 -27.94
CA LYS A 299 -11.46 32.11 -29.14
C LYS A 299 -11.00 31.42 -30.44
N LYS A 300 -9.96 30.58 -30.36
CA LYS A 300 -9.44 29.77 -31.47
C LYS A 300 -10.22 28.46 -31.72
N GLY A 301 -11.32 28.21 -30.98
CA GLY A 301 -12.15 27.02 -31.15
C GLY A 301 -11.53 25.72 -30.63
N ASN A 302 -10.32 25.77 -30.04
CA ASN A 302 -9.56 24.60 -29.58
C ASN A 302 -10.08 24.01 -28.24
N ILE A 303 -10.92 24.75 -27.52
CA ILE A 303 -11.53 24.30 -26.25
C ILE A 303 -12.99 24.71 -26.29
N ARG A 304 -13.91 23.76 -26.17
CA ARG A 304 -15.34 24.08 -26.00
C ARG A 304 -15.54 24.74 -24.63
N ARG A 305 -16.27 25.86 -24.64
CA ARG A 305 -16.78 26.47 -23.39
C ARG A 305 -17.81 25.52 -22.77
N THR A 306 -17.37 24.65 -21.91
CA THR A 306 -18.29 23.95 -21.01
C THR A 306 -18.73 24.94 -19.94
N LYS A 307 -19.80 25.69 -20.22
CA LYS A 307 -20.56 26.35 -19.16
C LYS A 307 -21.21 25.25 -18.32
N ILE A 308 -20.59 24.95 -17.18
CA ILE A 308 -21.26 24.20 -16.12
C ILE A 308 -22.17 25.19 -15.39
N ASP A 309 -23.25 25.60 -16.06
CA ASP A 309 -24.32 26.43 -15.48
C ASP A 309 -25.36 25.59 -14.72
N ARG A 310 -25.10 24.30 -14.50
CA ARG A 310 -25.99 23.44 -13.73
C ARG A 310 -25.55 23.42 -12.27
N LYS A 311 -26.37 24.06 -11.40
CA LYS A 311 -26.29 23.79 -9.97
C LYS A 311 -26.41 22.27 -9.79
N PRO A 312 -25.44 21.61 -9.14
CA PRO A 312 -25.49 20.17 -8.95
C PRO A 312 -26.75 19.83 -8.12
N SER A 313 -27.71 19.19 -8.74
CA SER A 313 -28.91 18.71 -8.08
C SER A 313 -28.77 17.19 -7.91
N LEU A 314 -28.91 16.70 -6.70
CA LEU A 314 -28.92 15.25 -6.40
C LEU A 314 -29.96 14.49 -7.23
N ARG A 315 -31.04 15.15 -7.65
CA ARG A 315 -32.09 14.55 -8.51
C ARG A 315 -31.62 14.17 -9.91
N ILE A 316 -30.52 14.77 -10.40
CA ILE A 316 -29.96 14.47 -11.72
C ILE A 316 -28.97 13.31 -11.65
N ILE A 317 -28.36 13.06 -10.49
CA ILE A 317 -27.35 12.01 -10.30
C ILE A 317 -27.96 10.61 -10.52
N ILE A 318 -29.16 10.36 -10.02
CA ILE A 318 -29.80 9.01 -10.08
C ILE A 318 -30.06 8.56 -11.52
N PRO A 319 -30.70 9.36 -12.40
CA PRO A 319 -30.89 8.95 -13.79
C PRO A 319 -29.58 8.84 -14.58
N GLU A 320 -28.59 9.71 -14.33
CA GLU A 320 -27.28 9.61 -14.98
C GLU A 320 -26.51 8.36 -14.51
N LEU A 321 -26.59 8.02 -13.24
CA LEU A 321 -26.04 6.78 -12.70
C LEU A 321 -26.69 5.55 -13.34
N LYS A 322 -28.02 5.53 -13.46
CA LYS A 322 -28.76 4.45 -14.10
C LYS A 322 -28.31 4.27 -15.55
N ASP A 323 -28.15 5.36 -16.29
CA ASP A 323 -27.71 5.33 -17.69
C ASP A 323 -26.29 4.77 -17.82
N LEU A 324 -25.36 5.17 -16.94
CA LEU A 324 -24.00 4.60 -16.90
C LEU A 324 -24.01 3.10 -16.54
N LEU A 325 -24.82 2.68 -15.59
CA LEU A 325 -24.90 1.27 -15.18
C LEU A 325 -25.60 0.38 -16.21
N THR A 326 -26.42 0.94 -17.10
CA THR A 326 -26.99 0.24 -18.25
C THR A 326 -26.03 0.13 -19.44
N ASN A 327 -24.94 0.89 -19.45
CA ASN A 327 -23.86 0.69 -20.40
C ASN A 327 -23.01 -0.53 -20.00
N TRP A 328 -23.33 -1.67 -20.57
CA TRP A 328 -22.70 -2.96 -20.25
C TRP A 328 -21.16 -2.95 -20.42
N THR A 329 -20.65 -2.24 -21.44
CA THR A 329 -19.20 -2.10 -21.66
C THR A 329 -18.54 -1.38 -20.50
N PHE A 330 -19.11 -0.26 -20.05
CA PHE A 330 -18.62 0.49 -18.90
C PHE A 330 -18.72 -0.32 -17.60
N LEU A 331 -19.88 -0.94 -17.36
CA LEU A 331 -20.12 -1.72 -16.14
C LEU A 331 -19.14 -2.88 -16.02
N PHE A 332 -19.01 -3.70 -17.06
CA PHE A 332 -18.11 -4.86 -17.03
C PHE A 332 -16.64 -4.46 -17.00
N ASN A 333 -16.24 -3.37 -17.67
CA ASN A 333 -14.87 -2.84 -17.53
C ASN A 333 -14.58 -2.41 -16.08
N THR A 334 -15.53 -1.72 -15.46
CA THR A 334 -15.43 -1.29 -14.05
C THR A 334 -15.36 -2.48 -13.11
N LEU A 335 -16.19 -3.51 -13.28
CA LEU A 335 -16.15 -4.73 -12.46
C LEU A 335 -14.86 -5.52 -12.68
N GLY A 336 -14.33 -5.57 -13.90
CA GLY A 336 -13.06 -6.22 -14.23
C GLY A 336 -11.88 -5.54 -13.51
N LEU A 337 -11.85 -4.20 -13.52
CA LEU A 337 -10.87 -3.42 -12.78
C LEU A 337 -11.03 -3.60 -11.27
N THR A 338 -12.26 -3.59 -10.76
CA THR A 338 -12.56 -3.78 -9.34
C THR A 338 -12.07 -5.13 -8.83
N ALA A 339 -12.35 -6.23 -9.57
CA ALA A 339 -11.85 -7.56 -9.21
C ALA A 339 -10.31 -7.64 -9.27
N THR A 340 -9.68 -6.93 -10.21
CA THR A 340 -8.22 -6.79 -10.23
C THR A 340 -7.70 -6.11 -8.96
N LEU A 341 -8.33 -5.00 -8.57
CA LEU A 341 -7.90 -4.23 -7.40
C LEU A 341 -8.22 -4.91 -6.08
N LEU A 342 -9.25 -5.76 -6.04
CA LEU A 342 -9.50 -6.63 -4.90
C LEU A 342 -8.31 -7.60 -4.70
N TYR A 343 -7.81 -8.21 -5.76
CA TYR A 343 -6.63 -9.08 -5.69
C TYR A 343 -5.35 -8.32 -5.31
N VAL A 344 -5.09 -7.18 -5.95
CA VAL A 344 -3.91 -6.35 -5.66
C VAL A 344 -3.97 -5.78 -4.25
N GLY A 345 -5.10 -5.23 -3.83
CA GLY A 345 -5.30 -4.67 -2.50
C GLY A 345 -5.23 -5.72 -1.39
N ALA A 346 -5.66 -6.95 -1.67
CA ALA A 346 -5.51 -8.08 -0.77
C ALA A 346 -4.04 -8.49 -0.58
N LEU A 347 -3.31 -8.64 -1.68
CA LEU A 347 -1.97 -9.21 -1.68
C LEU A 347 -0.89 -8.19 -1.30
N MET A 348 -0.97 -6.96 -1.81
CA MET A 348 0.11 -5.98 -1.73
C MET A 348 0.58 -5.66 -0.30
N PRO A 349 -0.29 -5.44 0.69
CA PRO A 349 0.13 -5.18 2.06
C PRO A 349 0.88 -6.35 2.72
N PHE A 350 0.61 -7.58 2.26
CA PHE A 350 1.16 -8.79 2.85
C PHE A 350 2.32 -9.42 2.05
N ILE A 351 2.65 -8.89 0.86
CA ILE A 351 3.81 -9.37 0.09
C ILE A 351 5.10 -9.41 0.92
N PRO A 352 5.47 -8.36 1.70
CA PRO A 352 6.66 -8.42 2.53
C PRO A 352 6.62 -9.59 3.51
N LYS A 353 5.49 -9.81 4.15
CA LYS A 353 5.30 -10.91 5.10
C LYS A 353 5.43 -12.28 4.42
N ILE A 354 4.81 -12.45 3.26
CA ILE A 354 4.90 -13.71 2.48
C ILE A 354 6.34 -14.00 2.08
N LEU A 355 7.09 -12.98 1.63
CA LEU A 355 8.49 -13.13 1.26
C LEU A 355 9.37 -13.50 2.46
N MET A 356 9.11 -12.92 3.64
CA MET A 356 9.77 -13.30 4.89
C MET A 356 9.52 -14.78 5.21
N LEU A 357 8.26 -15.21 5.14
CA LEU A 357 7.87 -16.57 5.48
C LEU A 357 8.38 -17.59 4.45
N LYS A 358 8.22 -17.27 3.16
CA LYS A 358 8.49 -18.22 2.07
C LYS A 358 9.97 -18.39 1.75
N PHE A 359 10.77 -17.33 1.92
CA PHE A 359 12.18 -17.31 1.52
C PHE A 359 13.13 -16.93 2.67
N GLY A 360 12.64 -16.77 3.88
CA GLY A 360 13.46 -16.42 5.05
C GLY A 360 14.16 -15.06 4.92
N LEU A 361 13.63 -14.14 4.12
CA LEU A 361 14.27 -12.86 3.82
C LEU A 361 14.13 -11.88 4.99
N LEU A 362 15.15 -11.06 5.16
CA LEU A 362 15.11 -9.97 6.12
C LEU A 362 14.27 -8.79 5.60
N PRO A 363 13.59 -8.02 6.47
CA PRO A 363 12.81 -6.85 6.05
C PRO A 363 13.60 -5.86 5.19
N GLU A 364 14.87 -5.65 5.49
CA GLU A 364 15.80 -4.81 4.70
C GLU A 364 15.95 -5.34 3.27
N GLN A 365 16.23 -6.64 3.12
CA GLN A 365 16.39 -7.29 1.82
C GLN A 365 15.11 -7.22 0.99
N ILE A 366 13.95 -7.43 1.63
CA ILE A 366 12.64 -7.31 0.99
C ILE A 366 12.42 -5.89 0.46
N GLY A 367 12.76 -4.88 1.26
CA GLY A 367 12.68 -3.48 0.84
C GLY A 367 13.48 -3.21 -0.42
N TYR A 368 14.73 -3.65 -0.47
CA TYR A 368 15.57 -3.51 -1.66
C TYR A 368 15.03 -4.28 -2.87
N ILE A 369 14.62 -5.53 -2.69
CA ILE A 369 14.11 -6.38 -3.77
C ILE A 369 12.82 -5.79 -4.35
N LEU A 370 11.82 -5.52 -3.51
CA LEU A 370 10.54 -4.99 -3.98
C LEU A 370 10.70 -3.58 -4.57
N GLY A 371 11.47 -2.70 -3.95
CA GLY A 371 11.66 -1.34 -4.43
C GLY A 371 12.40 -1.28 -5.76
N SER A 372 13.47 -2.06 -5.92
CA SER A 372 14.22 -2.15 -7.17
C SER A 372 13.46 -2.85 -8.29
N LEU A 373 12.53 -3.76 -7.95
CA LEU A 373 11.71 -4.48 -8.92
C LEU A 373 10.51 -3.67 -9.39
N MET A 374 9.80 -2.99 -8.48
CA MET A 374 8.56 -2.28 -8.78
C MET A 374 8.77 -1.14 -9.75
N THR A 375 9.72 -0.25 -9.48
CA THR A 375 9.93 0.98 -10.26
C THR A 375 10.21 0.71 -11.75
N PRO A 376 11.19 -0.14 -12.13
CA PRO A 376 11.44 -0.40 -13.55
C PRO A 376 10.31 -1.22 -14.19
N SER A 377 9.70 -2.17 -13.48
CA SER A 377 8.57 -2.95 -14.01
C SER A 377 7.37 -2.07 -14.36
N MET A 378 7.06 -1.07 -13.52
CA MET A 378 6.02 -0.07 -13.80
C MET A 378 6.37 0.78 -15.02
N ALA A 379 7.58 1.33 -15.09
CA ALA A 379 8.02 2.18 -16.19
C ALA A 379 7.94 1.44 -17.54
N VAL A 380 8.46 0.22 -17.60
CA VAL A 380 8.40 -0.66 -18.77
C VAL A 380 6.95 -0.98 -19.11
N GLY A 381 6.12 -1.34 -18.15
CA GLY A 381 4.72 -1.69 -18.38
C GLY A 381 3.92 -0.53 -18.98
N ILE A 382 3.97 0.65 -18.38
CA ILE A 382 3.27 1.85 -18.89
C ILE A 382 3.74 2.23 -20.29
N THR A 383 5.06 2.16 -20.54
CA THR A 383 5.63 2.47 -21.85
C THR A 383 5.11 1.51 -22.92
N ILE A 384 5.15 0.20 -22.68
CA ILE A 384 4.62 -0.80 -23.61
C ILE A 384 3.13 -0.57 -23.85
N GLY A 385 2.32 -0.37 -22.80
CA GLY A 385 0.87 -0.11 -22.94
C GLY A 385 0.57 1.10 -23.79
N THR A 386 1.33 2.18 -23.62
CA THR A 386 1.19 3.42 -24.41
C THR A 386 1.59 3.20 -25.87
N LEU A 387 2.70 2.48 -26.14
CA LEU A 387 3.17 2.19 -27.48
C LEU A 387 2.19 1.30 -28.26
N VAL A 388 1.62 0.30 -27.61
CA VAL A 388 0.60 -0.56 -28.23
C VAL A 388 -0.65 0.23 -28.58
N LEU A 389 -1.11 1.12 -27.69
CA LEU A 389 -2.27 1.97 -27.96
C LEU A 389 -2.07 2.90 -29.16
N LYS A 390 -0.87 3.45 -29.34
CA LYS A 390 -0.54 4.30 -30.51
C LYS A 390 -0.68 3.57 -31.85
N ARG A 391 -0.59 2.25 -31.85
CA ARG A 391 -0.76 1.44 -33.08
C ARG A 391 -2.20 1.12 -33.41
N PHE A 392 -3.15 1.35 -32.48
CA PHE A 392 -4.56 1.11 -32.74
C PHE A 392 -5.17 2.28 -33.51
N SER A 393 -5.97 1.95 -34.55
CA SER A 393 -6.75 2.94 -35.26
C SER A 393 -7.76 3.64 -34.36
N LEU A 394 -7.97 4.94 -34.52
CA LEU A 394 -8.93 5.72 -33.70
C LEU A 394 -10.36 5.16 -33.74
N LYS A 395 -10.78 4.55 -34.86
CA LYS A 395 -12.12 3.94 -35.00
C LYS A 395 -12.32 2.71 -34.13
N ASP A 396 -11.26 1.92 -33.93
CA ASP A 396 -11.33 0.63 -33.22
C ASP A 396 -10.63 0.65 -31.86
N VAL A 397 -10.14 1.81 -31.41
CA VAL A 397 -9.30 1.90 -30.20
C VAL A 397 -9.99 1.27 -28.98
N CYS A 398 -11.27 1.52 -28.79
CA CYS A 398 -12.00 0.99 -27.63
C CYS A 398 -12.14 -0.53 -27.69
N LYS A 399 -12.61 -1.09 -28.83
CA LYS A 399 -12.80 -2.54 -29.00
C LYS A 399 -11.47 -3.30 -28.92
N LYS A 400 -10.42 -2.79 -29.60
CA LYS A 400 -9.08 -3.39 -29.58
C LYS A 400 -8.42 -3.28 -28.19
N SER A 401 -8.63 -2.16 -27.50
CA SER A 401 -8.16 -2.01 -26.12
C SER A 401 -8.84 -2.98 -25.15
N ALA A 402 -10.16 -3.14 -25.25
CA ALA A 402 -10.90 -4.10 -24.42
C ALA A 402 -10.43 -5.55 -24.65
N LEU A 403 -10.22 -5.95 -25.91
CA LEU A 403 -9.67 -7.27 -26.23
C LEU A 403 -8.22 -7.41 -25.71
N PHE A 404 -7.41 -6.39 -25.87
CA PHE A 404 -6.02 -6.40 -25.38
C PHE A 404 -5.93 -6.55 -23.85
N ILE A 405 -6.80 -5.84 -23.12
CA ILE A 405 -6.90 -5.97 -21.66
C ILE A 405 -7.30 -7.39 -21.27
N PHE A 406 -8.29 -7.97 -21.96
CA PHE A 406 -8.71 -9.35 -21.72
C PHE A 406 -7.56 -10.35 -21.91
N ILE A 407 -6.80 -10.24 -23.02
CA ILE A 407 -5.63 -11.08 -23.28
C ILE A 407 -4.56 -10.92 -22.18
N LEU A 408 -4.23 -9.68 -21.82
CA LEU A 408 -3.27 -9.41 -20.74
C LEU A 408 -3.74 -9.94 -19.39
N ARG A 409 -5.06 -9.89 -19.15
CA ARG A 409 -5.61 -10.41 -17.91
C ARG A 409 -5.56 -11.94 -17.85
N THR A 410 -5.75 -12.60 -19.00
CA THR A 410 -5.56 -14.05 -19.10
C THR A 410 -4.09 -14.42 -18.87
N LEU A 411 -3.12 -13.69 -19.42
CA LEU A 411 -1.71 -13.86 -19.07
C LEU A 411 -1.43 -13.58 -17.59
N GLY A 412 -2.22 -12.77 -16.96
CA GLY A 412 -2.15 -12.45 -15.51
C GLY A 412 -2.35 -13.65 -14.59
N PHE A 413 -2.79 -14.83 -15.07
CA PHE A 413 -2.83 -16.07 -14.27
C PHE A 413 -1.42 -16.54 -13.84
N ILE A 414 -0.36 -16.08 -14.50
CA ILE A 414 1.02 -16.33 -14.07
C ILE A 414 1.24 -15.82 -12.64
N SER A 415 0.56 -14.74 -12.25
CA SER A 415 0.66 -14.13 -10.92
C SER A 415 0.32 -15.10 -9.78
N PRO A 416 -0.91 -15.57 -9.66
CA PRO A 416 -1.28 -16.48 -8.58
C PRO A 416 -0.54 -17.82 -8.70
N LEU A 417 -0.27 -18.32 -9.90
CA LEU A 417 0.46 -19.58 -10.11
C LEU A 417 1.92 -19.48 -9.64
N SER A 418 2.54 -18.30 -9.66
CA SER A 418 3.90 -18.11 -9.16
C SER A 418 4.04 -18.45 -7.67
N PHE A 419 2.96 -18.36 -6.89
CA PHE A 419 2.98 -18.72 -5.47
C PHE A 419 3.08 -20.24 -5.24
N LEU A 420 2.83 -21.08 -6.26
CA LEU A 420 3.06 -22.53 -6.18
C LEU A 420 4.54 -22.91 -6.29
N ILE A 421 5.41 -21.98 -6.71
CA ILE A 421 6.85 -22.22 -6.75
C ILE A 421 7.33 -22.51 -5.34
N THR A 422 8.01 -23.64 -5.18
CA THR A 422 8.58 -24.04 -3.90
C THR A 422 9.63 -23.03 -3.45
N GLY A 423 9.44 -22.51 -2.24
CA GLY A 423 10.40 -21.67 -1.54
C GLY A 423 11.34 -22.46 -0.64
N CYS A 424 11.59 -21.93 0.56
CA CYS A 424 12.20 -22.72 1.63
C CYS A 424 11.21 -23.78 2.12
N ASN A 425 11.71 -24.92 2.55
CA ASN A 425 10.87 -25.92 3.21
C ASN A 425 10.26 -25.33 4.50
N ASN A 426 9.10 -25.86 4.92
CA ASN A 426 8.55 -25.54 6.21
C ASN A 426 9.59 -25.79 7.31
N ILE A 427 9.61 -24.93 8.33
CA ILE A 427 10.51 -25.11 9.46
C ILE A 427 10.17 -26.43 10.15
N ASN A 428 11.18 -27.29 10.31
CA ASN A 428 11.03 -28.49 11.12
C ASN A 428 10.95 -28.09 12.60
N LEU A 429 9.74 -27.74 13.07
CA LEU A 429 9.50 -27.31 14.44
C LEU A 429 9.01 -28.51 15.27
N ALA A 430 9.78 -28.87 16.29
CA ALA A 430 9.45 -29.99 17.17
C ALA A 430 8.11 -29.80 17.87
N GLY A 431 7.24 -30.79 17.78
CA GLY A 431 5.89 -30.77 18.34
C GLY A 431 4.84 -30.00 17.55
N VAL A 432 5.20 -29.41 16.39
CA VAL A 432 4.30 -28.68 15.50
C VAL A 432 4.29 -29.27 14.10
N THR A 433 5.44 -29.28 13.42
CA THR A 433 5.61 -29.87 12.09
C THR A 433 6.29 -31.24 12.14
N THR A 434 7.09 -31.46 13.17
CA THR A 434 7.85 -32.68 13.36
C THR A 434 7.61 -33.23 14.76
N PRO A 435 7.30 -34.53 14.94
CA PRO A 435 7.12 -35.09 16.28
C PRO A 435 8.43 -35.07 17.07
N TYR A 436 8.36 -34.94 18.37
CA TYR A 436 9.51 -35.16 19.23
C TYR A 436 9.98 -36.62 19.07
N ARG A 437 11.29 -36.82 18.90
CA ARG A 437 11.86 -38.17 18.86
C ARG A 437 11.90 -38.72 20.29
N GLU A 438 11.18 -39.79 20.54
CA GLU A 438 11.25 -40.51 21.83
C GLU A 438 12.64 -41.13 21.99
N ILE A 439 13.25 -40.82 23.14
CA ILE A 439 14.51 -41.44 23.57
C ILE A 439 14.14 -42.69 24.34
N ASN A 440 14.32 -43.84 23.73
CA ASN A 440 14.23 -45.22 24.25
C ASN A 440 12.83 -45.81 24.42
N THR A 441 12.57 -46.82 23.61
CA THR A 441 12.50 -48.21 24.07
C THR A 441 12.71 -49.12 22.89
N GLU A 442 13.80 -49.89 22.87
CA GLU A 442 13.88 -51.14 22.13
C GLU A 442 12.70 -52.01 22.58
N HIS A 443 11.95 -52.55 21.64
CA HIS A 443 10.76 -53.38 21.80
C HIS A 443 9.41 -52.66 22.05
N ILE A 444 8.91 -51.97 21.03
CA ILE A 444 7.48 -52.07 20.66
C ILE A 444 7.37 -51.52 19.22
N ARG A 445 7.31 -52.43 18.25
CA ARG A 445 6.75 -52.16 16.92
C ARG A 445 5.25 -51.99 17.06
N GLN A 446 4.79 -50.80 17.42
CA GLN A 446 3.41 -50.41 17.14
C GLN A 446 3.40 -49.43 15.95
N PRO A 447 2.49 -49.61 14.98
CA PRO A 447 2.32 -48.67 13.87
C PRO A 447 1.94 -47.32 14.48
N ILE A 448 2.59 -46.24 13.97
CA ILE A 448 2.37 -44.85 14.35
C ILE A 448 0.92 -44.50 14.05
N SER A 449 0.02 -44.79 15.00
CA SER A 449 -1.33 -44.25 15.01
C SER A 449 -1.23 -42.83 15.53
N SER A 450 -1.43 -41.84 14.64
CA SER A 450 -1.73 -40.43 14.91
C SER A 450 -1.30 -39.89 16.29
N SER A 451 0.01 -39.80 16.58
CA SER A 451 0.49 -39.04 17.72
C SER A 451 0.14 -37.57 17.48
N LYS A 452 -0.82 -37.04 18.25
CA LYS A 452 -1.18 -35.62 18.24
C LYS A 452 0.11 -34.84 18.44
N LEU A 453 0.51 -34.07 17.41
CA LEU A 453 1.62 -33.12 17.50
C LEU A 453 1.36 -32.18 18.69
N SER A 454 2.27 -32.14 19.67
CA SER A 454 2.17 -31.31 20.86
C SER A 454 3.53 -30.75 21.21
N LEU A 455 3.58 -29.49 21.63
CA LEU A 455 4.78 -28.85 22.16
C LEU A 455 5.25 -29.47 23.46
N THR A 456 4.37 -30.23 24.16
CA THR A 456 4.70 -30.96 25.38
C THR A 456 4.90 -32.41 25.03
N ALA A 457 6.07 -32.94 25.32
CA ALA A 457 6.47 -34.34 25.13
C ALA A 457 7.10 -34.92 26.41
N THR A 458 7.33 -36.23 26.46
CA THR A 458 7.94 -36.90 27.61
C THR A 458 9.26 -36.29 28.05
N CYS A 459 10.05 -35.76 27.10
CA CYS A 459 11.36 -35.14 27.37
C CYS A 459 11.29 -33.74 28.02
N ASN A 460 10.15 -33.03 27.92
CA ASN A 460 9.98 -31.67 28.44
C ASN A 460 8.74 -31.51 29.36
N MET A 461 7.99 -32.54 29.60
CA MET A 461 6.73 -32.52 30.36
C MET A 461 6.90 -31.91 31.77
N ASN A 462 8.03 -32.19 32.41
CA ASN A 462 8.34 -31.70 33.75
C ASN A 462 8.84 -30.25 33.78
N CYS A 463 9.08 -29.61 32.60
CA CYS A 463 9.66 -28.28 32.51
C CYS A 463 8.63 -27.15 32.65
N LYS A 464 7.31 -27.43 32.55
CA LYS A 464 6.20 -26.46 32.63
C LYS A 464 6.43 -25.21 31.73
N CYS A 465 6.75 -25.44 30.47
CA CYS A 465 7.12 -24.38 29.53
C CYS A 465 5.94 -23.48 29.15
N SER A 466 6.21 -22.17 28.97
CA SER A 466 5.22 -21.17 28.58
C SER A 466 5.19 -20.99 27.05
N ARG A 467 4.00 -20.73 26.48
CA ARG A 467 3.79 -20.43 25.04
C ARG A 467 3.71 -18.93 24.73
N SER A 468 3.97 -18.08 25.72
CA SER A 468 3.83 -16.62 25.54
C SER A 468 4.89 -15.99 24.65
N ARG A 469 6.07 -16.62 24.51
CA ARG A 469 7.21 -16.08 23.75
C ARG A 469 7.86 -17.16 22.90
N PHE A 470 7.98 -16.91 21.62
CA PHE A 470 8.73 -17.75 20.69
C PHE A 470 10.20 -17.30 20.64
N SER A 471 11.09 -18.17 21.06
CA SER A 471 12.53 -17.94 21.12
C SER A 471 13.26 -19.17 20.55
N PRO A 472 13.21 -19.37 19.21
CA PRO A 472 13.63 -20.61 18.59
C PRO A 472 15.09 -20.90 18.83
N ILE A 473 15.39 -22.19 18.98
CA ILE A 473 16.74 -22.74 19.04
C ILE A 473 16.87 -23.89 18.05
N CYS A 474 18.02 -23.96 17.38
CA CYS A 474 18.35 -25.04 16.45
C CYS A 474 19.15 -26.12 17.17
N GLY A 475 18.61 -27.31 17.23
CA GLY A 475 19.28 -28.48 17.78
C GLY A 475 20.40 -29.01 16.88
N SER A 476 21.34 -29.77 17.49
CA SER A 476 22.38 -30.50 16.76
C SER A 476 21.83 -31.58 15.81
N ASP A 477 20.54 -31.90 15.94
CA ASP A 477 19.76 -32.79 15.07
C ASP A 477 19.10 -32.08 13.87
N ASN A 478 19.40 -30.78 13.66
CA ASN A 478 18.83 -29.90 12.63
C ASN A 478 17.30 -29.73 12.73
N ILE A 479 16.76 -29.88 13.95
CA ILE A 479 15.35 -29.61 14.26
C ILE A 479 15.29 -28.29 15.04
N THR A 480 14.34 -27.42 14.70
CA THR A 480 14.07 -26.20 15.44
C THR A 480 13.14 -26.50 16.61
N TYR A 481 13.46 -25.99 17.78
CA TYR A 481 12.63 -26.10 18.98
C TYR A 481 12.05 -24.74 19.32
N PHE A 482 10.84 -24.71 19.92
CA PHE A 482 10.11 -23.50 20.24
C PHE A 482 10.92 -22.53 21.13
N ASP A 483 11.59 -23.07 22.13
CA ASP A 483 12.55 -22.38 23.01
C ASP A 483 13.45 -23.40 23.73
N MET A 484 14.37 -22.90 24.55
CA MET A 484 15.26 -23.77 25.36
C MET A 484 14.52 -24.65 26.32
N CYS A 485 13.36 -24.21 26.84
CA CYS A 485 12.55 -24.99 27.76
C CYS A 485 11.90 -26.17 27.04
N HIS A 486 11.28 -25.95 25.90
CA HIS A 486 10.64 -26.99 25.08
C HIS A 486 11.67 -27.99 24.51
N ALA A 487 12.94 -27.56 24.34
CA ALA A 487 14.04 -28.47 24.00
C ALA A 487 14.60 -29.21 25.21
N GLY A 488 14.14 -28.92 26.44
CA GLY A 488 14.61 -29.54 27.68
C GLY A 488 16.04 -29.18 28.08
N CYS A 489 16.57 -28.02 27.66
CA CYS A 489 17.96 -27.60 27.89
C CYS A 489 18.13 -27.09 29.32
N LYS A 490 19.22 -27.53 29.99
CA LYS A 490 19.55 -27.17 31.40
C LYS A 490 20.68 -26.17 31.49
N ILE A 491 21.60 -26.15 30.53
CA ILE A 491 22.81 -25.29 30.56
C ILE A 491 22.74 -24.29 29.42
N ARG A 492 23.06 -23.05 29.72
CA ARG A 492 23.23 -21.95 28.76
C ARG A 492 24.62 -21.36 28.85
N PHE A 493 25.26 -21.14 27.71
CA PHE A 493 26.52 -20.47 27.59
C PHE A 493 26.37 -19.01 27.18
N PRO A 494 27.33 -18.12 27.49
CA PRO A 494 27.27 -16.71 27.11
C PRO A 494 27.19 -16.49 25.59
N ASN A 495 27.77 -17.40 24.78
CA ASN A 495 27.76 -17.38 23.32
C ASN A 495 26.42 -17.81 22.68
N MET A 496 25.31 -17.82 23.44
CA MET A 496 23.98 -18.22 22.98
C MET A 496 23.91 -19.68 22.48
N THR A 497 24.79 -20.54 22.99
CA THR A 497 24.66 -21.98 22.80
C THR A 497 24.05 -22.61 24.06
N PHE A 498 23.41 -23.77 23.88
CA PHE A 498 22.70 -24.49 24.92
C PHE A 498 23.21 -25.92 24.96
N ALA A 499 23.27 -26.52 26.15
CA ALA A 499 23.68 -27.89 26.35
C ALA A 499 22.79 -28.60 27.35
N ASN A 500 23.00 -29.92 27.44
CA ASN A 500 22.24 -30.80 28.28
C ASN A 500 20.72 -30.73 27.98
N CYS A 501 20.39 -30.82 26.68
CA CYS A 501 19.02 -30.73 26.19
C CYS A 501 18.41 -32.12 26.07
N SER A 502 17.41 -32.44 26.89
CA SER A 502 16.81 -33.76 26.97
C SER A 502 16.01 -34.18 25.74
N CYS A 503 15.52 -33.21 24.94
CA CYS A 503 14.75 -33.51 23.75
C CYS A 503 15.62 -33.58 22.46
N ILE A 504 16.89 -33.20 22.52
CA ILE A 504 17.82 -33.15 21.39
C ILE A 504 18.78 -34.35 21.46
N ARG A 505 18.95 -35.05 20.32
CA ARG A 505 19.94 -36.14 20.24
C ARG A 505 21.34 -35.56 20.02
N GLY A 506 22.31 -36.00 20.82
CA GLY A 506 23.73 -35.75 20.57
C GLY A 506 24.26 -36.57 19.38
N SER A 507 25.35 -36.12 18.77
CA SER A 507 26.02 -36.79 17.65
C SER A 507 26.58 -38.19 17.95
N GLN A 508 26.71 -38.51 19.19
CA GLN A 508 27.05 -39.88 19.69
C GLN A 508 25.94 -40.35 20.58
N SER A 509 25.51 -41.62 20.41
CA SER A 509 24.28 -42.21 21.00
C SER A 509 24.09 -42.16 22.52
N SER A 510 24.96 -41.54 23.29
CA SER A 510 24.90 -41.49 24.74
C SER A 510 25.01 -40.07 25.33
N LYS A 511 25.18 -39.00 24.55
CA LYS A 511 25.29 -37.63 25.06
C LYS A 511 24.04 -36.82 24.74
N LEU A 512 23.52 -36.12 25.74
CA LEU A 512 22.48 -35.10 25.63
C LEU A 512 22.90 -34.06 24.60
N GLY A 513 21.94 -33.63 23.73
CA GLY A 513 22.23 -32.75 22.61
C GLY A 513 22.58 -31.34 23.02
N THR A 514 23.12 -30.62 22.04
CA THR A 514 23.40 -29.20 22.12
C THR A 514 22.51 -28.43 21.14
N ALA A 515 22.29 -27.15 21.40
CA ALA A 515 21.55 -26.26 20.50
C ALA A 515 22.22 -24.91 20.37
N ARG A 516 21.98 -24.24 19.28
CA ARG A 516 22.33 -22.83 19.05
C ARG A 516 21.07 -21.98 18.97
N PHE A 517 21.17 -20.71 19.33
CA PHE A 517 20.06 -19.78 19.21
C PHE A 517 19.73 -19.51 17.72
N GLY A 518 18.43 -19.44 17.40
CA GLY A 518 17.93 -19.18 16.06
C GLY A 518 17.21 -20.37 15.45
N ILE A 519 16.69 -20.15 14.26
CA ILE A 519 16.06 -21.18 13.43
C ILE A 519 17.17 -21.95 12.69
N CYS A 520 16.99 -23.24 12.44
CA CYS A 520 17.91 -24.03 11.65
C CYS A 520 17.95 -23.55 10.21
N ASP A 521 19.15 -23.63 9.57
CA ASP A 521 19.33 -23.22 8.21
C ASP A 521 18.49 -24.09 7.25
N ASN A 522 17.68 -23.47 6.43
CA ASN A 522 16.88 -24.13 5.40
C ASN A 522 17.41 -23.78 4.01
N ASP A 523 17.52 -24.77 3.15
CA ASP A 523 17.83 -24.55 1.74
C ASP A 523 16.64 -23.91 1.03
N CYS A 524 16.83 -22.71 0.52
CA CYS A 524 15.83 -21.97 -0.23
C CYS A 524 16.13 -22.03 -1.72
N LYS A 525 15.31 -22.78 -2.45
CA LYS A 525 15.45 -22.94 -3.91
C LYS A 525 14.51 -21.98 -4.65
N ASN A 526 14.80 -21.73 -5.94
CA ASN A 526 13.93 -21.01 -6.88
C ASN A 526 13.62 -19.54 -6.53
N PHE A 527 14.33 -18.92 -5.59
CA PHE A 527 14.10 -17.53 -5.20
C PHE A 527 14.21 -16.55 -6.38
N ILE A 528 15.30 -16.64 -7.17
CA ILE A 528 15.53 -15.74 -8.32
C ILE A 528 14.41 -15.90 -9.35
N PHE A 529 13.98 -17.13 -9.63
CA PHE A 529 12.91 -17.40 -10.57
C PHE A 529 11.57 -16.80 -10.11
N PHE A 530 11.26 -16.91 -8.82
CA PHE A 530 10.07 -16.27 -8.23
C PHE A 530 10.11 -14.75 -8.38
N VAL A 531 11.25 -14.11 -8.08
CA VAL A 531 11.42 -12.65 -8.18
C VAL A 531 11.26 -12.18 -9.64
N LEU A 532 11.82 -12.89 -10.61
CA LEU A 532 11.65 -12.57 -12.03
C LEU A 532 10.18 -12.66 -12.47
N LEU A 533 9.46 -13.70 -12.05
CA LEU A 533 8.03 -13.84 -12.34
C LEU A 533 7.21 -12.74 -11.66
N LEU A 534 7.57 -12.35 -10.44
CA LEU A 534 6.92 -11.25 -9.73
C LEU A 534 7.11 -9.94 -10.50
N GLY A 535 8.31 -9.65 -10.98
CA GLY A 535 8.60 -8.46 -11.79
C GLY A 535 7.85 -8.45 -13.12
N LEU A 536 7.84 -9.56 -13.84
CA LEU A 536 7.07 -9.72 -15.07
C LEU A 536 5.57 -9.48 -14.83
N ASN A 537 5.05 -10.02 -13.76
CA ASN A 537 3.65 -9.85 -13.39
C ASN A 537 3.31 -8.38 -13.07
N ILE A 538 4.15 -7.70 -12.30
CA ILE A 538 3.99 -6.26 -12.05
C ILE A 538 3.97 -5.50 -13.39
N ALA A 539 4.89 -5.78 -14.30
CA ALA A 539 4.93 -5.15 -15.61
C ALA A 539 3.63 -5.37 -16.41
N ILE A 540 3.12 -6.61 -16.47
CA ILE A 540 1.85 -6.94 -17.14
C ILE A 540 0.67 -6.13 -16.56
N GLN A 541 0.61 -5.96 -15.24
CA GLN A 541 -0.44 -5.16 -14.59
C GLN A 541 -0.40 -3.69 -15.04
N PHE A 542 0.79 -3.13 -15.22
CA PHE A 542 0.94 -1.75 -15.68
C PHE A 542 0.78 -1.56 -17.18
N VAL A 543 1.05 -2.57 -18.02
CA VAL A 543 0.76 -2.54 -19.46
C VAL A 543 -0.72 -2.27 -19.72
N LYS A 544 -1.63 -2.88 -18.98
CA LYS A 544 -3.07 -2.72 -19.17
C LYS A 544 -3.66 -1.40 -18.64
N MET A 545 -2.93 -0.67 -17.80
CA MET A 545 -3.44 0.52 -17.11
C MET A 545 -3.90 1.62 -18.06
N VAL A 546 -3.12 1.91 -19.12
CA VAL A 546 -3.45 2.96 -20.11
C VAL A 546 -4.60 2.51 -21.01
N PRO A 547 -4.61 1.29 -21.59
CA PRO A 547 -5.77 0.75 -22.29
C PRO A 547 -7.06 0.75 -21.49
N ASP A 548 -7.02 0.37 -20.21
CA ASP A 548 -8.19 0.30 -19.33
C ASP A 548 -8.83 1.70 -19.17
N LYS A 549 -8.03 2.72 -18.90
CA LYS A 549 -8.50 4.11 -18.85
C LYS A 549 -9.06 4.56 -20.19
N THR A 550 -8.47 4.13 -21.30
CA THR A 550 -8.97 4.46 -22.65
C THR A 550 -10.37 3.87 -22.87
N VAL A 551 -10.60 2.60 -22.49
CA VAL A 551 -11.93 2.00 -22.59
C VAL A 551 -12.93 2.78 -21.74
N THR A 552 -12.61 3.04 -20.47
CA THR A 552 -13.50 3.79 -19.54
C THR A 552 -13.91 5.15 -20.11
N LEU A 553 -12.97 5.90 -20.73
CA LEU A 553 -13.23 7.25 -21.24
C LEU A 553 -13.90 7.28 -22.60
N ARG A 554 -13.72 6.23 -23.42
CA ARG A 554 -14.22 6.17 -24.80
C ARG A 554 -15.55 5.46 -24.95
N CYS A 555 -15.95 4.63 -23.98
CA CYS A 555 -17.26 3.98 -24.00
C CYS A 555 -18.39 4.83 -23.39
N VAL A 556 -18.07 6.07 -23.00
CA VAL A 556 -19.01 7.02 -22.37
C VAL A 556 -18.95 8.36 -23.11
N PRO A 557 -20.10 9.03 -23.34
CA PRO A 557 -20.16 10.35 -23.94
C PRO A 557 -19.30 11.39 -23.23
N ASP A 558 -18.75 12.35 -23.96
CA ASP A 558 -17.80 13.35 -23.47
C ASP A 558 -18.27 14.11 -22.22
N ASN A 559 -19.56 14.43 -22.18
CA ASN A 559 -20.19 15.16 -21.07
C ASN A 559 -20.33 14.34 -19.77
N LYS A 560 -20.18 13.00 -19.82
CA LYS A 560 -20.33 12.09 -18.67
C LYS A 560 -19.01 11.46 -18.24
N ARG A 561 -17.88 11.72 -18.92
CA ARG A 561 -16.58 11.10 -18.63
C ARG A 561 -16.09 11.32 -17.21
N ALA A 562 -16.22 12.55 -16.70
CA ALA A 562 -15.81 12.86 -15.33
C ALA A 562 -16.65 12.10 -14.30
N PHE A 563 -17.97 12.05 -14.52
CA PHE A 563 -18.89 11.30 -13.65
C PHE A 563 -18.63 9.80 -13.71
N ALA A 564 -18.40 9.23 -14.90
CA ALA A 564 -18.02 7.83 -15.07
C ALA A 564 -16.74 7.45 -14.31
N ASN A 565 -15.70 8.29 -14.39
CA ASN A 565 -14.48 8.10 -13.59
C ASN A 565 -14.75 8.12 -12.09
N GLY A 566 -15.61 9.02 -11.62
CA GLY A 566 -16.02 9.08 -10.21
C GLY A 566 -16.72 7.80 -9.76
N ILE A 567 -17.68 7.31 -10.53
CA ILE A 567 -18.39 6.05 -10.23
C ILE A 567 -17.44 4.86 -10.28
N GLN A 568 -16.57 4.76 -11.28
CA GLN A 568 -15.54 3.73 -11.33
C GLN A 568 -14.67 3.75 -10.08
N TYR A 569 -14.25 4.94 -9.62
CA TYR A 569 -13.45 5.09 -8.39
C TYR A 569 -14.19 4.59 -7.15
N VAL A 570 -15.50 4.86 -7.03
CA VAL A 570 -16.33 4.35 -5.93
C VAL A 570 -16.36 2.82 -5.94
N PHE A 571 -16.59 2.19 -7.09
CA PHE A 571 -16.56 0.72 -7.20
C PHE A 571 -15.20 0.15 -6.82
N MET A 572 -14.11 0.75 -7.32
CA MET A 572 -12.74 0.33 -7.03
C MET A 572 -12.44 0.38 -5.53
N LYS A 573 -12.88 1.43 -4.85
CA LYS A 573 -12.63 1.61 -3.41
C LYS A 573 -13.52 0.69 -2.56
N THR A 574 -14.82 0.65 -2.81
CA THR A 574 -15.79 -0.09 -1.96
C THR A 574 -15.69 -1.60 -2.11
N LEU A 575 -15.60 -2.11 -3.33
CA LEU A 575 -15.61 -3.53 -3.63
C LEU A 575 -14.21 -4.11 -3.92
N GLY A 576 -13.22 -3.26 -4.18
CA GLY A 576 -11.85 -3.66 -4.47
C GLY A 576 -10.92 -3.48 -3.28
N LEU A 577 -10.46 -2.26 -3.07
CA LEU A 577 -9.36 -1.99 -2.13
C LEU A 577 -9.76 -2.15 -0.66
N LEU A 578 -10.97 -1.74 -0.27
CA LEU A 578 -11.42 -1.80 1.12
C LEU A 578 -11.52 -3.23 1.67
N PRO A 579 -12.21 -4.19 1.01
CA PRO A 579 -12.33 -5.54 1.55
C PRO A 579 -11.06 -6.39 1.37
N GLY A 580 -10.19 -6.02 0.44
CA GLY A 580 -8.99 -6.80 0.08
C GLY A 580 -8.10 -7.15 1.26
N PRO A 581 -7.54 -6.18 1.99
CA PRO A 581 -6.63 -6.44 3.11
C PRO A 581 -7.28 -7.22 4.25
N ILE A 582 -8.56 -6.97 4.53
CA ILE A 582 -9.30 -7.67 5.60
C ILE A 582 -9.49 -9.16 5.23
N LEU A 583 -9.92 -9.41 4.00
CA LEU A 583 -10.09 -10.77 3.48
C LEU A 583 -8.77 -11.54 3.53
N PHE A 584 -7.70 -10.92 3.05
CA PHE A 584 -6.41 -11.58 2.97
C PHE A 584 -5.77 -11.78 4.35
N GLY A 585 -5.90 -10.81 5.25
CA GLY A 585 -5.45 -10.96 6.64
C GLY A 585 -6.13 -12.15 7.32
N HIS A 586 -7.43 -12.35 7.09
CA HIS A 586 -8.16 -13.52 7.59
C HIS A 586 -7.64 -14.83 6.97
N VAL A 587 -7.37 -14.86 5.66
CA VAL A 587 -6.78 -16.02 4.97
C VAL A 587 -5.41 -16.36 5.57
N VAL A 588 -4.54 -15.37 5.78
CA VAL A 588 -3.21 -15.58 6.38
C VAL A 588 -3.34 -16.16 7.80
N ASP A 589 -4.21 -15.59 8.62
CA ASP A 589 -4.42 -16.05 10.00
C ASP A 589 -4.99 -17.47 10.08
N SER A 590 -5.77 -17.90 9.08
CA SER A 590 -6.35 -19.25 9.04
C SER A 590 -5.31 -20.38 8.92
N TYR A 591 -4.12 -20.07 8.40
CA TYR A 591 -3.03 -21.03 8.24
C TYR A 591 -1.93 -20.89 9.30
N CYS A 592 -2.24 -20.22 10.42
CA CYS A 592 -1.37 -20.14 11.58
C CYS A 592 -1.32 -21.48 12.31
N THR A 593 -0.12 -22.02 12.52
CA THR A 593 0.13 -23.26 13.25
C THR A 593 0.35 -23.01 14.74
N VAL A 594 1.01 -21.91 15.09
CA VAL A 594 1.34 -21.58 16.49
C VAL A 594 1.00 -20.13 16.79
N TRP A 595 -0.05 -19.95 17.59
CA TRP A 595 -0.46 -18.64 18.08
C TRP A 595 0.31 -18.23 19.34
N GLN A 596 0.62 -16.96 19.45
CA GLN A 596 0.97 -16.35 20.72
C GLN A 596 -0.23 -16.42 21.64
N ASP A 597 -0.05 -17.04 22.79
CA ASP A 597 -1.06 -17.07 23.84
C ASP A 597 -0.56 -16.24 25.03
N THR A 598 -1.24 -15.14 25.27
CA THR A 598 -0.99 -14.27 26.43
C THR A 598 -2.28 -14.25 27.24
N CYS A 599 -2.33 -15.09 28.30
CA CYS A 599 -3.46 -15.16 29.23
C CYS A 599 -4.81 -15.50 28.54
N GLY A 600 -4.81 -16.42 27.58
CA GLY A 600 -6.01 -16.86 26.85
C GLY A 600 -6.42 -15.96 25.69
N VAL A 601 -5.70 -14.85 25.44
CA VAL A 601 -5.92 -13.99 24.28
C VAL A 601 -4.92 -14.34 23.19
N LYS A 602 -5.44 -14.63 21.99
CA LYS A 602 -4.61 -14.87 20.79
C LYS A 602 -3.94 -13.56 20.36
N GLY A 603 -2.62 -13.58 20.28
CA GLY A 603 -1.81 -12.50 19.72
C GLY A 603 -1.39 -12.77 18.28
N ARG A 604 -0.15 -12.40 17.92
CA ARG A 604 0.43 -12.68 16.60
C ARG A 604 0.65 -14.18 16.38
N CYS A 605 0.70 -14.57 15.11
CA CYS A 605 1.12 -15.91 14.76
C CYS A 605 2.66 -16.01 14.75
N PHE A 606 3.19 -17.09 15.33
CA PHE A 606 4.63 -17.35 15.39
C PHE A 606 5.12 -18.21 14.24
N ASP A 607 4.28 -19.14 13.77
CA ASP A 607 4.62 -20.05 12.67
C ASP A 607 3.41 -20.30 11.77
N TYR A 608 3.65 -20.44 10.49
CA TYR A 608 2.64 -20.63 9.46
C TYR A 608 2.94 -21.87 8.63
N ASN A 609 1.89 -22.58 8.25
CA ASN A 609 2.03 -23.63 7.23
C ASN A 609 2.17 -22.96 5.85
N ILE A 610 3.40 -22.81 5.39
CA ILE A 610 3.77 -22.06 4.17
C ILE A 610 3.17 -22.70 2.92
N ASP A 611 3.09 -24.04 2.86
CA ASP A 611 2.56 -24.75 1.70
C ASP A 611 1.07 -24.49 1.54
N TYR A 612 0.28 -24.72 2.60
CA TYR A 612 -1.17 -24.45 2.57
C TYR A 612 -1.47 -22.97 2.38
N LEU A 613 -0.69 -22.07 2.98
CA LEU A 613 -0.82 -20.62 2.74
C LEU A 613 -0.56 -20.29 1.27
N SER A 614 0.48 -20.86 0.66
CA SER A 614 0.80 -20.66 -0.75
C SER A 614 -0.33 -21.17 -1.67
N TYR A 615 -0.91 -22.34 -1.37
CA TYR A 615 -2.08 -22.85 -2.08
C TYR A 615 -3.31 -21.94 -1.92
N ALA A 616 -3.58 -21.45 -0.73
CA ALA A 616 -4.71 -20.55 -0.49
C ALA A 616 -4.56 -19.22 -1.24
N VAL A 617 -3.37 -18.63 -1.22
CA VAL A 617 -3.05 -17.41 -1.99
C VAL A 617 -3.21 -17.66 -3.49
N CYS A 618 -2.75 -18.81 -3.98
CA CYS A 618 -2.90 -19.20 -5.37
C CYS A 618 -4.38 -19.36 -5.75
N VAL A 619 -5.17 -20.12 -4.99
CA VAL A 619 -6.59 -20.37 -5.26
C VAL A 619 -7.38 -19.07 -5.25
N LEU A 620 -7.21 -18.25 -4.21
CA LEU A 620 -7.86 -16.94 -4.13
C LEU A 620 -7.48 -16.06 -5.34
N GLY A 621 -6.20 -16.02 -5.67
CA GLY A 621 -5.69 -15.27 -6.81
C GLY A 621 -6.23 -15.77 -8.16
N VAL A 622 -6.34 -17.08 -8.36
CA VAL A 622 -6.91 -17.68 -9.56
C VAL A 622 -8.38 -17.30 -9.69
N ILE A 623 -9.17 -17.43 -8.62
CA ILE A 623 -10.61 -17.08 -8.62
C ILE A 623 -10.79 -15.60 -8.99
N LEU A 624 -10.08 -14.69 -8.34
CA LEU A 624 -10.20 -13.26 -8.60
C LEU A 624 -9.68 -12.86 -9.99
N THR A 625 -8.64 -13.52 -10.47
CA THR A 625 -8.11 -13.32 -11.82
C THR A 625 -9.09 -13.81 -12.88
N PHE A 626 -9.70 -14.98 -12.66
CA PHE A 626 -10.75 -15.52 -13.54
C PHE A 626 -11.97 -14.58 -13.60
N LEU A 627 -12.46 -14.14 -12.46
CA LEU A 627 -13.58 -13.21 -12.38
C LEU A 627 -13.28 -11.90 -13.12
N SER A 628 -12.07 -11.36 -12.92
CA SER A 628 -11.62 -10.16 -13.63
C SER A 628 -11.52 -10.40 -15.15
N ALA A 629 -10.95 -11.52 -15.59
CA ALA A 629 -10.84 -11.87 -17.01
C ALA A 629 -12.23 -12.05 -17.65
N LEU A 630 -13.15 -12.69 -16.95
CA LEU A 630 -14.53 -12.86 -17.39
C LEU A 630 -15.22 -11.50 -17.60
N PHE A 631 -15.10 -10.58 -16.65
CA PHE A 631 -15.68 -9.25 -16.80
C PHE A 631 -15.04 -8.45 -17.95
N TYR A 632 -13.74 -8.52 -18.16
CA TYR A 632 -13.11 -7.86 -19.31
C TYR A 632 -13.52 -8.51 -20.64
N PHE A 633 -13.73 -9.83 -20.68
CA PHE A 633 -14.30 -10.52 -21.85
C PHE A 633 -15.72 -10.02 -22.15
N LEU A 634 -16.57 -9.93 -21.12
CA LEU A 634 -17.93 -9.41 -21.28
C LEU A 634 -17.94 -7.93 -21.71
N SER A 635 -17.01 -7.12 -21.21
CA SER A 635 -16.83 -5.74 -21.66
C SER A 635 -16.50 -5.65 -23.15
N TRP A 636 -15.64 -6.53 -23.65
CA TRP A 636 -15.33 -6.62 -25.08
C TRP A 636 -16.50 -7.15 -25.91
N TYR A 637 -17.20 -8.17 -25.40
CA TYR A 637 -18.32 -8.80 -26.12
C TYR A 637 -19.51 -7.86 -26.28
N PHE A 638 -19.87 -7.10 -25.23
CA PHE A 638 -21.00 -6.17 -25.25
C PHE A 638 -20.65 -4.79 -25.82
N TYR A 639 -19.43 -4.59 -26.32
CA TYR A 639 -19.06 -3.32 -26.90
C TYR A 639 -19.91 -3.01 -28.16
N LYS A 640 -20.66 -1.90 -28.09
CA LYS A 640 -21.38 -1.32 -29.22
C LYS A 640 -20.68 -0.04 -29.64
N PRO A 641 -20.27 0.11 -30.91
CA PRO A 641 -19.75 1.38 -31.42
C PRO A 641 -20.87 2.44 -31.37
N GLU A 642 -20.58 3.61 -30.82
CA GLU A 642 -21.49 4.75 -30.89
C GLU A 642 -21.48 5.33 -32.31
N GLU A 643 -22.65 5.56 -32.92
CA GLU A 643 -22.80 6.12 -34.27
C GLU A 643 -22.20 7.52 -34.42
N SER A 644 -22.05 8.28 -33.32
CA SER A 644 -21.44 9.62 -33.29
C SER A 644 -19.96 9.65 -33.66
N ASP A 645 -19.21 8.56 -33.45
CA ASP A 645 -17.79 8.49 -33.85
C ASP A 645 -17.59 8.32 -35.36
N CYS A 646 -18.62 7.85 -36.08
CA CYS A 646 -18.59 7.73 -37.53
C CYS A 646 -18.94 9.05 -38.25
N GLU A 647 -19.84 9.87 -37.70
CA GLU A 647 -20.28 11.12 -38.35
C GLU A 647 -19.27 12.27 -38.24
N ASN A 648 -18.51 12.36 -37.15
CA ASN A 648 -17.53 13.45 -36.98
C ASN A 648 -16.25 13.26 -37.80
N VAL A 649 -15.96 12.07 -38.31
CA VAL A 649 -14.84 11.79 -39.21
C VAL A 649 -15.20 12.13 -40.68
N ILE A 650 -16.49 12.12 -41.03
CA ILE A 650 -16.96 12.41 -42.38
C ILE A 650 -17.11 13.92 -42.60
N LYS A 651 -17.26 14.73 -41.54
CA LYS A 651 -17.50 16.18 -41.64
C LYS A 651 -16.25 17.04 -41.72
N ASP A 652 -15.03 16.50 -41.55
CA ASP A 652 -13.77 17.24 -41.70
C ASP A 652 -12.76 16.49 -42.58
N PRO A 653 -12.94 16.52 -43.93
CA PRO A 653 -11.97 15.93 -44.86
C PRO A 653 -10.63 16.71 -44.90
N GLU A 654 -10.63 18.00 -44.51
CA GLU A 654 -9.45 18.88 -44.61
C GLU A 654 -8.42 18.71 -43.46
N ALA A 655 -8.82 18.17 -42.33
CA ALA A 655 -7.88 17.87 -41.23
C ALA A 655 -6.91 16.71 -41.54
N PHE A 656 -7.20 15.91 -42.56
CA PHE A 656 -6.40 14.73 -42.94
C PHE A 656 -5.28 15.04 -43.93
N GLN A 657 -5.30 16.18 -44.65
CA GLN A 657 -4.26 16.55 -45.64
C GLN A 657 -3.06 17.28 -45.02
N ASN A 658 -3.21 17.90 -43.83
CA ASN A 658 -2.11 18.65 -43.20
C ASN A 658 -1.23 17.80 -42.23
N GLY A 659 -1.38 16.49 -42.20
CA GLY A 659 -0.59 15.57 -41.35
C GLY A 659 0.64 14.94 -42.03
N LYS A 660 1.00 15.38 -43.26
CA LYS A 660 2.08 14.74 -44.02
C LYS A 660 3.43 15.48 -44.05
N GLU A 661 3.58 16.58 -43.36
CA GLU A 661 4.90 17.24 -43.26
C GLU A 661 5.20 17.69 -41.85
N THR A 662 5.78 16.79 -41.07
CA THR A 662 6.86 17.10 -40.13
C THR A 662 7.53 15.78 -39.74
N LYS A 663 8.52 15.41 -40.55
CA LYS A 663 9.65 14.62 -40.10
C LYS A 663 10.47 15.54 -39.18
N LEU A 664 10.55 15.17 -37.88
CA LEU A 664 11.73 15.27 -37.03
C LEU A 664 11.36 14.74 -35.63
#